data_edfe2720578563013f10410d6236ab20
#
_entry.id   edfe2720578563013f10410d6236ab20
#
_cell.length_a   1.000
_cell.length_b   1.000
_cell.length_c   1.000
_cell.angle_alpha   90.00
_cell.angle_beta   90.00
_cell.angle_gamma   90.00
#
_symmetry.space_group_name_H-M   'P 1'
#
loop_
_entity.id
_entity.type
_entity.pdbx_description
1 polymer ?
#
loop_
_entity_poly.entity_id
_entity_poly.type
_entity_poly.pdbx_seq_one_letter_code
_entity_poly.pdbx_strand_id
1 'polypeptide(L)'
;MMQIDSAILATDKVICKNISRFDDSERGLLSQNILAQLRNFVEYIADKVYAGGSDLDPNNYALNVEALKHLQTRGDLRFLHQFHELLQKSVSHYTLDENGSERLMLKYYEYLLKIKIFLNDTYGLHVLDNIEDFPLDTDTELSEYHEKIVEKICYPSPGCSTSTYSDRYYIQKIKPFFVNQRIYYEVTFTAANSKMSKFDRVIAFSRYEILSNYAVKLSIRNDSINVLGKDMTIQVIDGWNVSIRPCELDNFADIIGDHSKINAGTKEYTELMRFLTEIKMPLSELVVCSEQYYSFVKNQITSQTRTSHIFDVLDQCRELILSNKPGCNILKYLLYHLNNRIIKWQRWNDGCPLLSGLNLSYGCIPFDKMPFCTSLRNHNPRIYDLLDCLSEKDREHELFARQIQNNTEIDGMLFTAKKDIVGFDNIDALISTYNRKLYLPKHEHRKLMTFHDFVYIKGYADDSAFIIQKLRDLTTSGIAQYTGSVDSWMSKGSYSIDSPEKREALRNMFAKAQVALIYGSAGTGKSTLINHISNFFSNQKKLYLANTHPAVDNMRRKVTASNREFNTIASFISEKNQHTECDVLIIDECSTVSNSDMRKVLEKATFKLLVLVGDVYQIESIYFGNWFDIARNFISKDSIFELTHPYRTQNRNLLTVWERVRNLDIAILEPMVKSKYSVRLDESIFSHAEEDEIILCLNYDGLYGINNINRFLQNSNPSPAIQWGIGLYKVGDPVLFNESDRFSPLIHNNSKGRIVSITTEELKIWFEIELDCAINELDAWGYDFELMDVSESGNSIIKFSVDKYRSTDEDDDYSDTVVPFQVAYAVSIHKAQGLEYRSVKIVITNETEERITHNIFYTLVQKKI
;
A
#
# COMPACT_ATOMS: atom_id res chain seq x y z
N MET A 1 -17.40 49.16 -5.66
CA MET A 1 -16.71 47.88 -5.48
C MET A 1 -15.85 48.02 -4.23
N MET A 2 -15.99 47.15 -3.28
CA MET A 2 -15.20 47.21 -2.04
C MET A 2 -13.72 47.03 -2.35
N GLN A 3 -12.85 47.53 -1.49
CA GLN A 3 -11.38 47.42 -1.66
C GLN A 3 -10.92 45.96 -1.71
N ILE A 4 -11.53 45.10 -0.89
CA ILE A 4 -11.32 43.64 -0.87
C ILE A 4 -11.75 43.00 -2.21
N ASP A 5 -12.90 43.35 -2.79
CA ASP A 5 -13.34 42.82 -4.08
C ASP A 5 -12.35 43.13 -5.20
N SER A 6 -11.82 44.35 -5.18
CA SER A 6 -10.81 44.77 -6.15
C SER A 6 -9.51 43.98 -6.00
N ALA A 7 -9.11 43.67 -4.77
CA ALA A 7 -7.91 42.86 -4.48
C ALA A 7 -8.11 41.40 -4.93
N ILE A 8 -9.26 40.79 -4.65
CA ILE A 8 -9.62 39.43 -5.11
C ILE A 8 -9.54 39.36 -6.64
N LEU A 9 -10.22 40.30 -7.37
CA LEU A 9 -10.24 40.30 -8.84
C LEU A 9 -8.87 40.63 -9.46
N ALA A 10 -8.04 41.43 -8.80
CA ALA A 10 -6.69 41.71 -9.27
C ALA A 10 -5.79 40.47 -9.15
N THR A 11 -5.91 39.74 -8.04
CA THR A 11 -5.16 38.48 -7.81
C THR A 11 -5.64 37.38 -8.75
N ASP A 12 -6.94 37.25 -8.94
CA ASP A 12 -7.55 36.33 -9.91
C ASP A 12 -6.97 36.48 -11.31
N LYS A 13 -6.88 37.73 -11.82
CA LYS A 13 -6.28 38.01 -13.14
C LYS A 13 -4.84 37.48 -13.25
N VAL A 14 -4.05 37.56 -12.17
CA VAL A 14 -2.68 37.06 -12.18
C VAL A 14 -2.67 35.53 -12.18
N ILE A 15 -3.55 34.89 -11.44
CA ILE A 15 -3.70 33.44 -11.43
C ILE A 15 -4.11 32.94 -12.82
N CYS A 16 -5.17 33.49 -13.39
CA CYS A 16 -5.65 33.14 -14.73
C CYS A 16 -4.58 33.32 -15.81
N LYS A 17 -3.81 34.42 -15.74
CA LYS A 17 -2.69 34.64 -16.66
C LYS A 17 -1.60 33.56 -16.56
N ASN A 18 -1.31 33.11 -15.35
CA ASN A 18 -0.32 32.05 -15.16
C ASN A 18 -0.86 30.70 -15.67
N ILE A 19 -2.12 30.37 -15.41
CA ILE A 19 -2.76 29.15 -15.95
C ILE A 19 -2.64 29.11 -17.48
N SER A 20 -2.96 30.20 -18.17
CA SER A 20 -2.86 30.30 -19.64
C SER A 20 -1.43 30.28 -20.17
N ARG A 21 -0.41 30.46 -19.32
CA ARG A 21 0.99 30.56 -19.75
C ARG A 21 1.73 29.23 -19.75
N PHE A 22 1.38 28.32 -18.87
CA PHE A 22 2.09 27.06 -18.65
C PHE A 22 1.30 25.90 -19.24
N ASP A 23 1.98 25.02 -19.96
CA ASP A 23 1.41 23.79 -20.49
C ASP A 23 1.59 22.59 -19.52
N ASP A 24 1.09 21.43 -19.93
CA ASP A 24 1.14 20.20 -19.13
C ASP A 24 2.57 19.77 -18.74
N SER A 25 3.57 20.11 -19.54
CA SER A 25 4.98 19.79 -19.28
C SER A 25 5.61 20.68 -18.19
N GLU A 26 5.01 21.81 -17.90
CA GLU A 26 5.51 22.84 -16.98
C GLU A 26 4.72 22.93 -15.66
N ARG A 27 3.94 21.92 -15.29
CA ARG A 27 3.07 21.88 -14.11
C ARG A 27 3.78 22.26 -12.81
N GLY A 28 5.00 21.77 -12.61
CA GLY A 28 5.79 22.11 -11.43
C GLY A 28 6.14 23.57 -11.33
N LEU A 29 6.37 24.23 -12.47
CA LEU A 29 6.61 25.67 -12.54
C LEU A 29 5.34 26.46 -12.25
N LEU A 30 4.19 26.01 -12.76
CA LEU A 30 2.91 26.66 -12.46
C LEU A 30 2.65 26.67 -10.95
N SER A 31 2.74 25.52 -10.29
CA SER A 31 2.46 25.42 -8.85
C SER A 31 3.33 26.35 -8.00
N GLN A 32 4.59 26.52 -8.37
CA GLN A 32 5.52 27.44 -7.69
C GLN A 32 5.19 28.90 -8.00
N ASN A 33 4.90 29.22 -9.25
CA ASN A 33 4.65 30.62 -9.68
C ASN A 33 3.34 31.20 -9.13
N ILE A 34 2.32 30.38 -8.91
CA ILE A 34 1.04 30.86 -8.40
C ILE A 34 0.91 30.78 -6.88
N LEU A 35 1.87 30.15 -6.17
CA LEU A 35 1.76 29.88 -4.74
C LEU A 35 1.49 31.15 -3.90
N ALA A 36 2.25 32.22 -4.14
CA ALA A 36 2.07 33.48 -3.40
C ALA A 36 0.71 34.14 -3.75
N GLN A 37 0.28 34.08 -5.01
CA GLN A 37 -1.00 34.61 -5.47
C GLN A 37 -2.16 33.79 -4.87
N LEU A 38 -2.05 32.47 -4.81
CA LEU A 38 -3.06 31.62 -4.18
C LEU A 38 -3.22 31.93 -2.70
N ARG A 39 -2.11 32.15 -2.00
CA ARG A 39 -2.12 32.53 -0.58
C ARG A 39 -2.86 33.84 -0.39
N ASN A 40 -2.47 34.89 -1.10
CA ASN A 40 -3.13 36.20 -1.02
C ASN A 40 -4.62 36.10 -1.40
N PHE A 41 -4.93 35.30 -2.41
CA PHE A 41 -6.32 35.08 -2.85
C PHE A 41 -7.19 34.49 -1.74
N VAL A 42 -6.70 33.46 -1.06
CA VAL A 42 -7.41 32.83 0.07
C VAL A 42 -7.53 33.81 1.26
N GLU A 43 -6.47 34.57 1.58
CA GLU A 43 -6.48 35.55 2.65
C GLU A 43 -7.51 36.64 2.39
N TYR A 44 -7.57 37.22 1.18
CA TYR A 44 -8.58 38.21 0.82
C TYR A 44 -10.01 37.66 0.86
N ILE A 45 -10.21 36.40 0.49
CA ILE A 45 -11.52 35.73 0.60
C ILE A 45 -11.89 35.53 2.07
N ALA A 46 -10.93 35.13 2.91
CA ALA A 46 -11.13 34.99 4.35
C ALA A 46 -11.55 36.30 5.00
N ASP A 47 -10.85 37.41 4.66
CA ASP A 47 -11.18 38.74 5.14
C ASP A 47 -12.56 39.20 4.67
N LYS A 48 -12.95 38.90 3.42
CA LYS A 48 -14.27 39.20 2.91
C LYS A 48 -15.38 38.47 3.69
N VAL A 49 -15.17 37.22 4.00
CA VAL A 49 -16.11 36.42 4.81
C VAL A 49 -16.21 37.00 6.22
N TYR A 50 -15.07 37.30 6.83
CA TYR A 50 -15.01 37.83 8.22
C TYR A 50 -15.62 39.23 8.32
N ALA A 51 -15.43 40.08 7.32
CA ALA A 51 -15.96 41.45 7.26
C ALA A 51 -17.50 41.52 7.25
N GLY A 52 -18.19 40.46 6.82
CA GLY A 52 -19.66 40.40 6.84
C GLY A 52 -20.34 41.54 6.07
N GLY A 53 -19.67 42.17 5.07
CA GLY A 53 -20.17 43.31 4.28
C GLY A 53 -19.53 44.64 4.61
N SER A 54 -18.65 44.72 5.62
CA SER A 54 -17.84 45.93 5.90
C SER A 54 -16.65 45.97 4.95
N ASP A 55 -16.18 47.17 4.56
CA ASP A 55 -14.95 47.31 3.76
C ASP A 55 -13.76 47.38 4.73
N LEU A 56 -12.85 46.43 4.62
CA LEU A 56 -11.66 46.30 5.44
C LEU A 56 -10.40 46.47 4.60
N ASP A 57 -9.30 46.91 5.22
CA ASP A 57 -8.00 46.99 4.55
C ASP A 57 -7.44 45.59 4.32
N PRO A 58 -7.30 45.10 3.09
CA PRO A 58 -6.81 43.78 2.77
C PRO A 58 -5.32 43.53 3.15
N ASN A 59 -4.59 44.56 3.55
CA ASN A 59 -3.18 44.44 3.95
C ASN A 59 -2.97 44.31 5.46
N ASN A 60 -4.03 44.19 6.24
CA ASN A 60 -3.97 44.08 7.68
C ASN A 60 -3.69 42.63 8.13
N TYR A 61 -2.44 42.30 8.37
CA TYR A 61 -2.03 40.96 8.79
C TYR A 61 -2.73 40.41 10.05
N ALA A 62 -3.00 41.28 11.03
CA ALA A 62 -3.68 40.86 12.26
C ALA A 62 -5.12 40.43 11.98
N LEU A 63 -5.79 41.12 11.03
CA LEU A 63 -7.13 40.78 10.58
C LEU A 63 -7.15 39.44 9.83
N ASN A 64 -6.19 39.19 8.95
CA ASN A 64 -6.09 37.94 8.19
C ASN A 64 -5.97 36.75 9.14
N VAL A 65 -5.19 36.84 10.20
CA VAL A 65 -5.04 35.77 11.22
C VAL A 65 -6.38 35.50 11.94
N GLU A 66 -7.13 36.55 12.29
CA GLU A 66 -8.45 36.40 12.93
C GLU A 66 -9.49 35.82 11.96
N ALA A 67 -9.49 36.27 10.71
CA ALA A 67 -10.37 35.78 9.66
C ALA A 67 -10.15 34.27 9.41
N LEU A 68 -8.89 33.83 9.30
CA LEU A 68 -8.55 32.41 9.12
C LEU A 68 -8.96 31.57 10.33
N LYS A 69 -8.77 32.05 11.56
CA LYS A 69 -9.25 31.36 12.77
C LYS A 69 -10.78 31.26 12.80
N HIS A 70 -11.47 32.29 12.32
CA HIS A 70 -12.92 32.25 12.18
C HIS A 70 -13.38 31.16 11.21
N LEU A 71 -12.71 31.01 10.06
CA LEU A 71 -13.00 29.98 9.06
C LEU A 71 -12.75 28.57 9.57
N GLN A 72 -11.76 28.36 10.42
CA GLN A 72 -11.44 27.07 11.04
C GLN A 72 -12.65 26.43 11.74
N THR A 73 -13.52 27.24 12.33
CA THR A 73 -14.68 26.82 13.10
C THR A 73 -15.97 26.71 12.27
N ARG A 74 -15.92 27.05 10.98
CA ARG A 74 -17.05 27.04 10.05
C ARG A 74 -16.97 25.83 9.12
N GLY A 75 -17.79 24.80 9.37
CA GLY A 75 -17.72 23.52 8.64
C GLY A 75 -17.83 23.64 7.12
N ASP A 76 -18.72 24.51 6.63
CA ASP A 76 -18.94 24.78 5.20
C ASP A 76 -17.80 25.58 4.52
N LEU A 77 -17.10 26.44 5.29
CA LEU A 77 -16.01 27.29 4.81
C LEU A 77 -14.62 26.86 5.27
N ARG A 78 -14.56 25.80 6.06
CA ARG A 78 -13.31 25.25 6.58
C ARG A 78 -12.30 24.91 5.47
N PHE A 79 -12.77 24.58 4.26
CA PHE A 79 -11.90 24.30 3.14
C PHE A 79 -10.97 25.47 2.78
N LEU A 80 -11.37 26.72 3.04
CA LEU A 80 -10.50 27.89 2.85
C LEU A 80 -9.33 27.88 3.85
N HIS A 81 -9.58 27.56 5.11
CA HIS A 81 -8.54 27.41 6.11
C HIS A 81 -7.60 26.25 5.75
N GLN A 82 -8.14 25.10 5.36
CA GLN A 82 -7.35 23.93 4.94
C GLN A 82 -6.48 24.24 3.71
N PHE A 83 -7.04 25.00 2.74
CA PHE A 83 -6.26 25.42 1.57
C PHE A 83 -5.14 26.36 1.96
N HIS A 84 -5.41 27.34 2.82
CA HIS A 84 -4.37 28.25 3.31
C HIS A 84 -3.25 27.50 4.04
N GLU A 85 -3.57 26.55 4.92
CA GLU A 85 -2.58 25.70 5.57
C GLU A 85 -1.74 24.88 4.57
N LEU A 86 -2.40 24.28 3.55
CA LEU A 86 -1.69 23.56 2.49
C LEU A 86 -0.71 24.46 1.74
N LEU A 87 -1.11 25.70 1.45
CA LEU A 87 -0.25 26.71 0.77
C LEU A 87 0.88 27.22 1.64
N GLN A 88 0.75 27.17 2.97
CA GLN A 88 1.82 27.55 3.91
C GLN A 88 2.85 26.44 4.06
N LYS A 89 2.45 25.17 3.97
CA LYS A 89 3.35 24.02 4.05
C LYS A 89 4.29 24.05 2.86
N SER A 90 5.56 23.73 3.08
CA SER A 90 6.54 23.68 1.99
C SER A 90 6.08 22.66 0.92
N VAL A 91 5.89 23.14 -0.30
CA VAL A 91 5.50 22.28 -1.44
C VAL A 91 6.53 21.18 -1.67
N SER A 92 7.83 21.46 -1.49
CA SER A 92 8.89 20.48 -1.61
C SER A 92 8.78 19.36 -0.57
N HIS A 93 8.39 19.69 0.65
CA HIS A 93 8.18 18.69 1.70
C HIS A 93 6.92 17.84 1.49
N TYR A 94 5.85 18.42 0.97
CA TYR A 94 4.62 17.68 0.67
C TYR A 94 4.81 16.61 -0.41
N THR A 95 5.78 16.79 -1.29
CA THR A 95 6.10 15.90 -2.41
C THR A 95 7.21 14.88 -2.10
N LEU A 96 7.63 14.74 -0.84
CA LEU A 96 8.69 13.80 -0.45
C LEU A 96 8.29 12.32 -0.61
N ASP A 97 7.00 12.01 -0.46
CA ASP A 97 6.48 10.68 -0.74
C ASP A 97 6.03 10.58 -2.21
N GLU A 98 5.94 9.37 -2.75
CA GLU A 98 5.51 9.11 -4.14
C GLU A 98 4.20 9.80 -4.50
N ASN A 99 4.12 10.28 -5.76
CA ASN A 99 2.95 10.94 -6.33
C ASN A 99 2.46 12.21 -5.60
N GLY A 100 3.28 12.78 -4.72
CA GLY A 100 2.93 13.98 -3.96
C GLY A 100 2.62 15.20 -4.84
N SER A 101 3.33 15.37 -5.95
CA SER A 101 3.14 16.53 -6.86
C SER A 101 1.79 16.49 -7.56
N GLU A 102 1.38 15.35 -8.09
CA GLU A 102 0.11 15.21 -8.78
C GLU A 102 -1.07 15.34 -7.82
N ARG A 103 -0.98 14.71 -6.65
CA ARG A 103 -1.95 14.90 -5.58
C ARG A 103 -2.09 16.38 -5.19
N LEU A 104 -0.99 17.12 -5.13
CA LEU A 104 -0.99 18.55 -4.82
C LEU A 104 -1.72 19.35 -5.90
N MET A 105 -1.47 19.07 -7.19
CA MET A 105 -2.16 19.73 -8.30
C MET A 105 -3.66 19.45 -8.30
N LEU A 106 -4.07 18.20 -8.07
CA LEU A 106 -5.48 17.83 -7.91
C LEU A 106 -6.13 18.57 -6.74
N LYS A 107 -5.43 18.73 -5.61
CA LYS A 107 -5.92 19.49 -4.45
C LYS A 107 -6.04 20.99 -4.76
N TYR A 108 -5.08 21.57 -5.46
CA TYR A 108 -5.18 22.99 -5.87
C TYR A 108 -6.40 23.19 -6.76
N TYR A 109 -6.59 22.35 -7.76
CA TYR A 109 -7.76 22.44 -8.64
C TYR A 109 -9.08 22.27 -7.89
N GLU A 110 -9.16 21.29 -6.99
CA GLU A 110 -10.32 21.06 -6.12
C GLU A 110 -10.68 22.31 -5.30
N TYR A 111 -9.69 22.90 -4.62
CA TYR A 111 -9.92 24.09 -3.80
C TYR A 111 -10.26 25.32 -4.65
N LEU A 112 -9.63 25.50 -5.80
CA LEU A 112 -9.95 26.59 -6.72
C LEU A 112 -11.38 26.49 -7.27
N LEU A 113 -11.85 25.29 -7.60
CA LEU A 113 -13.24 25.07 -7.99
C LEU A 113 -14.21 25.36 -6.83
N LYS A 114 -13.90 24.92 -5.61
CA LYS A 114 -14.70 25.27 -4.42
C LYS A 114 -14.78 26.78 -4.22
N ILE A 115 -13.68 27.50 -4.39
CA ILE A 115 -13.64 28.97 -4.32
C ILE A 115 -14.49 29.62 -5.43
N LYS A 116 -14.33 29.16 -6.69
CA LYS A 116 -15.12 29.68 -7.83
C LYS A 116 -16.61 29.56 -7.57
N ILE A 117 -17.07 28.39 -7.16
CA ILE A 117 -18.48 28.14 -6.84
C ILE A 117 -18.94 29.02 -5.68
N PHE A 118 -18.17 29.05 -4.59
CA PHE A 118 -18.49 29.81 -3.40
C PHE A 118 -18.62 31.33 -3.67
N LEU A 119 -17.64 31.93 -4.38
CA LEU A 119 -17.66 33.36 -4.67
C LEU A 119 -18.79 33.76 -5.65
N ASN A 120 -19.04 32.89 -6.65
CA ASN A 120 -20.14 33.13 -7.58
C ASN A 120 -21.51 33.06 -6.88
N ASP A 121 -21.74 31.98 -6.10
CA ASP A 121 -23.04 31.71 -5.51
C ASP A 121 -23.35 32.64 -4.32
N THR A 122 -22.33 33.05 -3.55
CA THR A 122 -22.53 33.85 -2.34
C THR A 122 -22.42 35.34 -2.59
N TYR A 123 -21.50 35.75 -3.47
CA TYR A 123 -21.18 37.18 -3.68
C TYR A 123 -21.39 37.67 -5.09
N GLY A 124 -21.75 36.81 -6.05
CA GLY A 124 -21.87 37.15 -7.46
C GLY A 124 -20.53 37.57 -8.09
N LEU A 125 -19.39 37.15 -7.50
CA LEU A 125 -18.06 37.43 -8.03
C LEU A 125 -17.62 36.32 -8.97
N HIS A 126 -17.42 36.66 -10.24
CA HIS A 126 -16.91 35.74 -11.25
C HIS A 126 -15.39 35.76 -11.24
N VAL A 127 -14.79 34.64 -10.98
CA VAL A 127 -13.34 34.40 -10.88
C VAL A 127 -12.96 33.09 -11.56
N LEU A 128 -11.69 32.92 -11.86
CA LEU A 128 -11.11 31.67 -12.40
C LEU A 128 -11.82 31.23 -13.70
N ASP A 129 -12.03 32.19 -14.64
CA ASP A 129 -12.78 31.93 -15.86
C ASP A 129 -12.14 30.84 -16.74
N ASN A 130 -10.82 30.73 -16.71
CA ASN A 130 -10.06 29.73 -17.46
C ASN A 130 -9.56 28.55 -16.60
N ILE A 131 -10.25 28.24 -15.53
CA ILE A 131 -9.84 27.11 -14.64
C ILE A 131 -9.79 25.76 -15.37
N GLU A 132 -10.51 25.62 -16.48
CA GLU A 132 -10.50 24.39 -17.31
C GLU A 132 -9.15 24.16 -18.00
N ASP A 133 -8.37 25.21 -18.21
CA ASP A 133 -7.03 25.12 -18.78
C ASP A 133 -5.97 24.73 -17.72
N PHE A 134 -6.39 24.49 -16.47
CA PHE A 134 -5.48 24.08 -15.41
C PHE A 134 -4.89 22.71 -15.74
N PRO A 135 -3.55 22.55 -15.77
CA PRO A 135 -2.91 21.35 -16.29
C PRO A 135 -3.04 20.16 -15.33
N LEU A 136 -4.09 19.38 -15.50
CA LEU A 136 -4.31 18.12 -14.81
C LEU A 136 -3.98 16.95 -15.73
N ASP A 137 -3.29 15.95 -15.21
CA ASP A 137 -3.11 14.68 -15.91
C ASP A 137 -4.39 13.84 -15.77
N THR A 138 -5.35 14.11 -16.65
CA THR A 138 -6.61 13.38 -16.68
C THR A 138 -6.62 12.43 -17.87
N ASP A 139 -6.93 11.15 -17.59
CA ASP A 139 -7.16 10.18 -18.65
C ASP A 139 -8.49 10.51 -19.35
N THR A 140 -8.43 10.84 -20.64
CA THR A 140 -9.62 11.18 -21.43
C THR A 140 -10.59 10.02 -21.56
N GLU A 141 -10.12 8.77 -21.50
CA GLU A 141 -10.97 7.56 -21.53
C GLU A 141 -11.75 7.41 -20.21
N LEU A 142 -11.14 7.78 -19.08
CA LEU A 142 -11.84 7.84 -17.78
C LEU A 142 -12.92 8.91 -17.73
N SER A 143 -12.75 10.02 -18.44
CA SER A 143 -13.72 11.12 -18.47
C SER A 143 -15.09 10.65 -18.93
N GLU A 144 -15.17 9.78 -19.95
CA GLU A 144 -16.44 9.20 -20.44
C GLU A 144 -17.15 8.36 -19.34
N TYR A 145 -16.39 7.57 -18.57
CA TYR A 145 -16.95 6.80 -17.48
C TYR A 145 -17.37 7.67 -16.30
N HIS A 146 -16.59 8.70 -15.99
CA HIS A 146 -16.94 9.67 -14.96
C HIS A 146 -18.25 10.40 -15.28
N GLU A 147 -18.49 10.77 -16.54
CA GLU A 147 -19.77 11.36 -16.97
C GLU A 147 -20.95 10.42 -16.73
N LYS A 148 -20.81 9.12 -17.11
CA LYS A 148 -21.83 8.09 -16.87
C LYS A 148 -22.09 7.88 -15.38
N ILE A 149 -21.04 7.88 -14.56
CA ILE A 149 -21.13 7.75 -13.11
C ILE A 149 -21.87 8.96 -12.50
N VAL A 150 -21.52 10.17 -12.93
CA VAL A 150 -22.17 11.41 -12.47
C VAL A 150 -23.66 11.43 -12.85
N GLU A 151 -24.02 10.95 -14.04
CA GLU A 151 -25.41 10.79 -14.41
C GLU A 151 -26.18 9.92 -13.39
N LYS A 152 -25.58 8.80 -12.95
CA LYS A 152 -26.19 7.90 -11.95
C LYS A 152 -26.19 8.50 -10.55
N ILE A 153 -25.19 9.33 -10.20
CA ILE A 153 -25.20 10.08 -8.92
C ILE A 153 -26.38 11.06 -8.90
N CYS A 154 -26.60 11.79 -10.00
CA CYS A 154 -27.64 12.81 -10.10
C CYS A 154 -29.03 12.22 -10.36
N TYR A 155 -29.12 11.16 -11.17
CA TYR A 155 -30.36 10.55 -11.64
C TYR A 155 -30.30 9.04 -11.42
N PRO A 156 -30.72 8.55 -10.25
CA PRO A 156 -30.75 7.12 -9.93
C PRO A 156 -31.60 6.31 -10.93
N SER A 157 -31.16 5.11 -11.23
CA SER A 157 -31.95 4.21 -12.07
C SER A 157 -33.26 3.79 -11.38
N PRO A 158 -34.36 3.58 -12.11
CA PRO A 158 -35.62 3.13 -11.53
C PRO A 158 -35.45 1.82 -10.75
N GLY A 159 -35.99 1.77 -9.53
CA GLY A 159 -35.92 0.58 -8.68
C GLY A 159 -34.68 0.47 -7.79
N CYS A 160 -33.70 1.37 -7.92
CA CYS A 160 -32.56 1.42 -7.01
C CYS A 160 -33.02 1.99 -5.64
N SER A 161 -32.72 1.27 -4.57
CA SER A 161 -32.99 1.70 -3.20
C SER A 161 -31.67 1.96 -2.47
N THR A 162 -31.63 3.01 -1.66
CA THR A 162 -30.51 3.29 -0.76
C THR A 162 -30.61 2.41 0.46
N SER A 163 -29.56 1.66 0.75
CA SER A 163 -29.44 0.89 1.98
C SER A 163 -28.59 1.65 2.97
N THR A 164 -29.10 1.86 4.18
CA THR A 164 -28.31 2.38 5.28
C THR A 164 -27.75 1.21 6.06
N TYR A 165 -26.45 1.05 6.03
CA TYR A 165 -25.77 0.00 6.76
C TYR A 165 -25.59 0.42 8.21
N SER A 166 -25.84 -0.50 9.13
CA SER A 166 -25.57 -0.30 10.55
C SER A 166 -24.07 -0.33 10.87
N ASP A 167 -23.31 -0.98 10.00
CA ASP A 167 -21.88 -1.19 10.16
C ASP A 167 -21.09 0.10 9.91
N ARG A 168 -19.87 0.13 10.44
CA ARG A 168 -18.91 1.19 10.23
C ARG A 168 -17.88 0.80 9.19
N TYR A 169 -17.35 1.82 8.51
CA TYR A 169 -16.36 1.66 7.45
C TYR A 169 -15.16 2.57 7.68
N TYR A 170 -13.96 2.09 7.38
CA TYR A 170 -12.76 2.91 7.27
C TYR A 170 -12.61 3.40 5.84
N ILE A 171 -12.46 4.69 5.67
CA ILE A 171 -12.13 5.30 4.38
C ILE A 171 -10.63 5.16 4.16
N GLN A 172 -10.24 4.47 3.11
CA GLN A 172 -8.84 4.19 2.77
C GLN A 172 -8.25 5.27 1.86
N LYS A 173 -9.09 5.78 0.94
CA LYS A 173 -8.71 6.78 -0.04
C LYS A 173 -9.93 7.58 -0.51
N ILE A 174 -9.70 8.85 -0.76
CA ILE A 174 -10.65 9.74 -1.44
C ILE A 174 -9.90 10.41 -2.59
N LYS A 175 -10.41 10.26 -3.80
CA LYS A 175 -9.87 10.89 -4.99
C LYS A 175 -10.95 11.80 -5.61
N PRO A 176 -10.72 13.10 -5.73
CA PRO A 176 -11.65 13.96 -6.43
C PRO A 176 -11.57 13.70 -7.95
N PHE A 177 -12.71 13.78 -8.62
CA PHE A 177 -12.80 13.84 -10.07
C PHE A 177 -13.81 14.92 -10.48
N PHE A 178 -13.71 15.40 -11.70
CA PHE A 178 -14.37 16.63 -12.11
C PHE A 178 -15.17 16.40 -13.37
N VAL A 179 -16.45 16.78 -13.36
CA VAL A 179 -17.35 16.72 -14.51
C VAL A 179 -18.16 18.03 -14.56
N ASN A 180 -18.12 18.73 -15.68
CA ASN A 180 -18.85 19.97 -15.89
C ASN A 180 -18.63 21.00 -14.76
N GLN A 181 -17.36 21.23 -14.39
CA GLN A 181 -16.93 22.13 -13.30
C GLN A 181 -17.56 21.81 -11.92
N ARG A 182 -18.02 20.60 -11.71
CA ARG A 182 -18.48 20.10 -10.41
C ARG A 182 -17.54 19.04 -9.90
N ILE A 183 -17.45 18.94 -8.57
CA ILE A 183 -16.56 18.05 -7.86
C ILE A 183 -17.34 16.84 -7.42
N TYR A 184 -16.79 15.67 -7.71
CA TYR A 184 -17.27 14.37 -7.23
C TYR A 184 -16.09 13.59 -6.65
N TYR A 185 -16.35 12.52 -5.92
CA TYR A 185 -15.33 11.78 -5.22
C TYR A 185 -15.46 10.29 -5.50
N GLU A 186 -14.35 9.69 -5.87
CA GLU A 186 -14.16 8.25 -5.79
C GLU A 186 -13.69 7.91 -4.38
N VAL A 187 -14.43 7.06 -3.68
CA VAL A 187 -14.22 6.71 -2.28
C VAL A 187 -13.90 5.23 -2.17
N THR A 188 -12.70 4.91 -1.74
CA THR A 188 -12.29 3.53 -1.44
C THR A 188 -12.44 3.28 0.05
N PHE A 189 -13.14 2.24 0.45
CA PHE A 189 -13.42 1.92 1.85
C PHE A 189 -13.39 0.43 2.14
N THR A 190 -13.25 0.08 3.42
CA THR A 190 -13.33 -1.29 3.93
C THR A 190 -14.28 -1.32 5.13
N ALA A 191 -14.78 -2.50 5.50
CA ALA A 191 -15.42 -2.62 6.80
C ALA A 191 -14.46 -2.23 7.94
N ALA A 192 -14.97 -1.59 8.98
CA ALA A 192 -14.18 -1.18 10.14
C ALA A 192 -13.87 -2.38 11.04
N ASN A 193 -12.96 -3.23 10.58
CA ASN A 193 -12.48 -4.43 11.28
C ASN A 193 -10.94 -4.46 11.24
N SER A 194 -10.32 -4.91 12.34
CA SER A 194 -8.86 -4.97 12.48
C SER A 194 -8.19 -6.03 11.57
N LYS A 195 -8.95 -7.00 11.06
CA LYS A 195 -8.46 -8.08 10.17
C LYS A 195 -8.58 -7.76 8.68
N MET A 196 -9.32 -6.70 8.28
CA MET A 196 -9.49 -6.33 6.88
C MET A 196 -8.16 -5.97 6.21
N SER A 197 -8.02 -6.40 4.97
CA SER A 197 -6.85 -6.20 4.13
C SER A 197 -7.13 -5.28 2.95
N LYS A 198 -6.09 -4.94 2.17
CA LYS A 198 -6.25 -4.17 0.93
C LYS A 198 -7.09 -4.89 -0.14
N PHE A 199 -7.29 -6.19 0.00
CA PHE A 199 -8.10 -6.98 -0.93
C PHE A 199 -9.61 -6.87 -0.64
N ASP A 200 -9.97 -6.39 0.55
CA ASP A 200 -11.36 -6.21 0.99
C ASP A 200 -11.87 -4.79 0.71
N ARG A 201 -11.11 -3.99 -0.05
CA ARG A 201 -11.48 -2.63 -0.41
C ARG A 201 -12.58 -2.63 -1.46
N VAL A 202 -13.50 -1.70 -1.30
CA VAL A 202 -14.61 -1.46 -2.23
C VAL A 202 -14.59 0.00 -2.65
N ILE A 203 -14.99 0.26 -3.88
CA ILE A 203 -15.07 1.60 -4.46
C ILE A 203 -16.53 2.02 -4.55
N ALA A 204 -16.82 3.25 -4.13
CA ALA A 204 -18.09 3.92 -4.37
C ALA A 204 -17.87 5.36 -4.79
N PHE A 205 -18.89 5.96 -5.36
CA PHE A 205 -18.85 7.32 -5.88
C PHE A 205 -19.76 8.24 -5.07
N SER A 206 -19.33 9.46 -4.83
CA SER A 206 -20.08 10.41 -4.01
C SER A 206 -19.98 11.83 -4.53
N ARG A 207 -21.01 12.62 -4.25
CA ARG A 207 -20.94 14.09 -4.37
C ARG A 207 -20.43 14.75 -3.08
N TYR A 208 -20.26 13.99 -2.01
CA TYR A 208 -19.84 14.51 -0.70
C TYR A 208 -18.37 14.18 -0.46
N GLU A 209 -17.63 15.15 0.06
CA GLU A 209 -16.32 14.93 0.64
C GLU A 209 -16.49 14.27 2.03
N ILE A 210 -16.05 13.04 2.17
CA ILE A 210 -16.17 12.25 3.38
C ILE A 210 -14.91 12.40 4.22
N LEU A 211 -15.05 12.54 5.54
CA LEU A 211 -13.90 12.58 6.44
C LEU A 211 -13.24 11.19 6.53
N SER A 212 -11.95 11.12 6.19
CA SER A 212 -11.20 9.84 6.15
C SER A 212 -10.45 9.49 7.45
N ASN A 213 -10.46 10.40 8.41
CA ASN A 213 -9.71 10.26 9.66
C ASN A 213 -10.30 9.25 10.64
N TYR A 214 -11.58 8.97 10.52
CA TYR A 214 -12.37 8.17 11.45
C TYR A 214 -13.24 7.16 10.73
N ALA A 215 -13.70 6.16 11.47
CA ALA A 215 -14.75 5.28 10.99
C ALA A 215 -16.03 6.06 10.71
N VAL A 216 -16.73 5.68 9.65
CA VAL A 216 -17.98 6.32 9.19
C VAL A 216 -19.09 5.30 8.97
N LYS A 217 -20.34 5.73 9.11
CA LYS A 217 -21.51 5.01 8.58
C LYS A 217 -21.85 5.57 7.21
N LEU A 218 -22.21 4.69 6.28
CA LEU A 218 -22.50 5.04 4.89
C LEU A 218 -23.93 4.62 4.52
N SER A 219 -24.59 5.46 3.75
CA SER A 219 -25.83 5.12 3.04
C SER A 219 -25.45 4.89 1.57
N ILE A 220 -25.55 3.63 1.13
CA ILE A 220 -25.04 3.20 -0.19
C ILE A 220 -26.20 2.70 -1.03
N ARG A 221 -26.16 3.07 -2.30
CA ARG A 221 -27.07 2.59 -3.35
C ARG A 221 -26.25 1.88 -4.44
N ASN A 222 -26.75 0.73 -4.87
CA ASN A 222 -26.20 0.04 -6.04
C ASN A 222 -26.90 0.55 -7.30
N ASP A 223 -26.12 0.87 -8.32
CA ASP A 223 -26.57 1.26 -9.64
C ASP A 223 -25.68 0.59 -10.71
N SER A 224 -25.89 0.85 -11.99
CA SER A 224 -25.04 0.32 -13.06
C SER A 224 -24.79 1.32 -14.16
N ILE A 225 -23.60 1.21 -14.76
CA ILE A 225 -23.21 1.92 -15.97
C ILE A 225 -22.82 0.93 -17.05
N ASN A 226 -22.96 1.30 -18.31
CA ASN A 226 -22.49 0.46 -19.40
C ASN A 226 -21.01 0.75 -19.69
N VAL A 227 -20.20 -0.31 -19.61
CA VAL A 227 -18.74 -0.31 -19.86
C VAL A 227 -18.45 -1.42 -20.86
N LEU A 228 -17.83 -1.10 -22.00
CA LEU A 228 -17.48 -2.08 -23.02
C LEU A 228 -18.67 -2.98 -23.42
N GLY A 229 -19.86 -2.41 -23.59
CA GLY A 229 -21.07 -3.15 -23.96
C GLY A 229 -21.69 -4.03 -22.86
N LYS A 230 -21.15 -4.02 -21.65
CA LYS A 230 -21.67 -4.77 -20.49
C LYS A 230 -22.04 -3.85 -19.33
N ASP A 231 -23.03 -4.24 -18.57
CA ASP A 231 -23.42 -3.51 -17.37
C ASP A 231 -22.43 -3.76 -16.25
N MET A 232 -21.84 -2.71 -15.74
CA MET A 232 -20.94 -2.70 -14.61
C MET A 232 -21.68 -2.13 -13.40
N THR A 233 -21.77 -2.91 -12.33
CA THR A 233 -22.36 -2.46 -11.06
C THR A 233 -21.43 -1.44 -10.39
N ILE A 234 -21.98 -0.28 -10.05
CA ILE A 234 -21.33 0.75 -9.27
C ILE A 234 -22.05 0.98 -7.95
N GLN A 235 -21.33 1.48 -6.95
CA GLN A 235 -21.90 1.91 -5.69
C GLN A 235 -21.88 3.44 -5.59
N VAL A 236 -22.98 4.02 -5.14
CA VAL A 236 -23.12 5.47 -4.94
C VAL A 236 -23.40 5.72 -3.45
N ILE A 237 -22.63 6.63 -2.84
CA ILE A 237 -22.84 7.07 -1.46
C ILE A 237 -23.77 8.28 -1.48
N ASP A 238 -24.99 8.09 -1.00
CA ASP A 238 -26.03 9.11 -0.91
C ASP A 238 -25.99 9.87 0.43
N GLY A 239 -25.30 9.35 1.44
CA GLY A 239 -25.14 9.99 2.75
C GLY A 239 -24.06 9.33 3.61
N TRP A 240 -23.55 10.07 4.58
CA TRP A 240 -22.50 9.59 5.48
C TRP A 240 -22.53 10.32 6.83
N ASN A 241 -22.03 9.68 7.88
CA ASN A 241 -21.84 10.29 9.20
C ASN A 241 -20.58 9.71 9.84
N VAL A 242 -19.82 10.53 10.58
CA VAL A 242 -18.74 10.05 11.43
C VAL A 242 -19.33 9.13 12.50
N SER A 243 -18.69 8.01 12.72
CA SER A 243 -19.07 7.04 13.73
C SER A 243 -17.84 6.27 14.22
N ILE A 244 -17.03 6.91 15.07
CA ILE A 244 -15.85 6.31 15.69
C ILE A 244 -16.28 5.06 16.43
N ARG A 245 -15.54 3.97 16.33
CA ARG A 245 -15.86 2.74 17.06
C ARG A 245 -15.68 2.96 18.56
N PRO A 246 -16.62 2.59 19.43
CA PRO A 246 -16.44 2.68 20.88
C PRO A 246 -15.14 2.03 21.36
N CYS A 247 -14.79 0.86 20.82
CA CYS A 247 -13.55 0.17 21.17
C CYS A 247 -12.28 0.96 20.81
N GLU A 248 -12.32 1.83 19.79
CA GLU A 248 -11.20 2.72 19.46
C GLU A 248 -10.99 3.78 20.53
N LEU A 249 -12.08 4.37 20.99
CA LEU A 249 -12.05 5.34 22.07
C LEU A 249 -11.64 4.70 23.40
N ASP A 250 -12.13 3.49 23.70
CA ASP A 250 -11.72 2.70 24.87
C ASP A 250 -10.21 2.39 24.84
N ASN A 251 -9.72 1.84 23.74
CA ASN A 251 -8.30 1.51 23.59
C ASN A 251 -7.40 2.75 23.59
N PHE A 252 -7.90 3.88 23.11
CA PHE A 252 -7.20 5.16 23.20
C PHE A 252 -7.19 5.70 24.64
N ALA A 253 -8.31 5.61 25.37
CA ALA A 253 -8.40 6.00 26.78
C ALA A 253 -7.43 5.16 27.66
N ASP A 254 -7.32 3.87 27.40
CA ASP A 254 -6.36 2.99 28.07
C ASP A 254 -4.90 3.49 27.95
N ILE A 255 -4.53 4.18 26.84
CA ILE A 255 -3.18 4.78 26.70
C ILE A 255 -2.91 5.81 27.80
N ILE A 256 -3.95 6.55 28.20
CA ILE A 256 -3.85 7.60 29.24
C ILE A 256 -4.02 7.01 30.63
N GLY A 257 -4.46 5.76 30.75
CA GLY A 257 -4.75 5.09 32.02
C GLY A 257 -6.19 5.25 32.48
N ASP A 258 -7.07 5.72 31.60
CA ASP A 258 -8.52 5.74 31.86
C ASP A 258 -9.15 4.45 31.31
N HIS A 259 -9.83 3.70 32.17
CA HIS A 259 -10.45 2.42 31.83
C HIS A 259 -11.97 2.51 31.69
N SER A 260 -12.51 3.71 31.56
CA SER A 260 -13.95 3.93 31.33
C SER A 260 -14.37 3.29 30.00
N LYS A 261 -15.55 2.68 29.99
CA LYS A 261 -16.13 2.10 28.78
C LYS A 261 -17.11 3.06 28.13
N ILE A 262 -16.87 3.33 26.85
CA ILE A 262 -17.66 4.24 26.04
C ILE A 262 -18.77 3.47 25.34
N ASN A 263 -19.99 4.00 25.40
CA ASN A 263 -21.15 3.40 24.76
C ASN A 263 -21.68 4.33 23.66
N ALA A 264 -21.88 3.80 22.46
CA ALA A 264 -22.43 4.52 21.32
C ALA A 264 -23.83 5.13 21.56
N GLY A 265 -24.57 4.64 22.54
CA GLY A 265 -25.87 5.16 22.91
C GLY A 265 -25.86 6.39 23.83
N THR A 266 -24.68 6.85 24.27
CA THR A 266 -24.57 8.04 25.14
C THR A 266 -24.76 9.34 24.32
N LYS A 267 -25.30 10.35 24.97
CA LYS A 267 -25.44 11.67 24.34
C LYS A 267 -24.12 12.32 24.02
N GLU A 268 -23.12 12.20 24.89
CA GLU A 268 -21.78 12.70 24.64
C GLU A 268 -21.22 12.14 23.33
N TYR A 269 -21.29 10.82 23.13
CA TYR A 269 -20.85 10.18 21.92
C TYR A 269 -21.64 10.68 20.69
N THR A 270 -22.96 10.68 20.75
CA THR A 270 -23.82 11.05 19.62
C THR A 270 -23.58 12.50 19.18
N GLU A 271 -23.51 13.43 20.15
CA GLU A 271 -23.27 14.85 19.87
C GLU A 271 -21.84 15.10 19.33
N LEU A 272 -20.84 14.37 19.83
CA LEU A 272 -19.48 14.42 19.29
C LEU A 272 -19.44 13.92 17.84
N MET A 273 -20.09 12.81 17.52
CA MET A 273 -20.14 12.29 16.15
C MET A 273 -20.84 13.27 15.22
N ARG A 274 -21.90 13.92 15.68
CA ARG A 274 -22.59 14.98 14.92
C ARG A 274 -21.66 16.17 14.67
N PHE A 275 -20.97 16.67 15.70
CA PHE A 275 -19.99 17.75 15.56
C PHE A 275 -18.90 17.42 14.54
N LEU A 276 -18.30 16.23 14.64
CA LEU A 276 -17.25 15.80 13.69
C LEU A 276 -17.77 15.69 12.26
N THR A 277 -19.03 15.30 12.06
CA THR A 277 -19.65 15.22 10.73
C THR A 277 -19.90 16.61 10.13
N GLU A 278 -20.45 17.52 10.92
CA GLU A 278 -20.85 18.86 10.48
C GLU A 278 -19.63 19.78 10.29
N ILE A 279 -18.73 19.79 11.27
CA ILE A 279 -17.58 20.71 11.28
C ILE A 279 -16.36 20.14 10.54
N LYS A 280 -16.25 18.81 10.44
CA LYS A 280 -15.11 18.10 9.81
C LYS A 280 -13.75 18.45 10.44
N MET A 281 -13.74 18.84 11.72
CA MET A 281 -12.53 19.16 12.48
C MET A 281 -12.01 17.88 13.15
N PRO A 282 -10.76 17.43 12.88
CA PRO A 282 -10.17 16.30 13.60
C PRO A 282 -10.02 16.59 15.10
N LEU A 283 -10.09 15.55 15.92
CA LEU A 283 -9.90 15.65 17.38
C LEU A 283 -8.51 16.23 17.73
N SER A 284 -7.49 15.90 16.94
CA SER A 284 -6.13 16.45 17.08
C SER A 284 -6.08 17.97 16.97
N GLU A 285 -6.95 18.54 16.17
CA GLU A 285 -7.08 19.99 15.99
C GLU A 285 -7.95 20.60 17.07
N LEU A 286 -9.06 19.93 17.44
CA LEU A 286 -9.94 20.36 18.54
C LEU A 286 -9.16 20.52 19.84
N VAL A 287 -8.28 19.58 20.20
CA VAL A 287 -7.50 19.63 21.45
C VAL A 287 -6.44 20.73 21.47
N VAL A 288 -6.06 21.32 20.34
CA VAL A 288 -5.06 22.42 20.27
C VAL A 288 -5.70 23.78 19.98
N CYS A 289 -7.00 23.86 19.73
CA CYS A 289 -7.68 25.13 19.47
C CYS A 289 -7.69 26.04 20.70
N SER A 290 -8.19 27.28 20.56
CA SER A 290 -8.28 28.23 21.66
C SER A 290 -9.10 27.69 22.84
N GLU A 291 -8.74 28.07 24.06
CA GLU A 291 -9.46 27.63 25.27
C GLU A 291 -10.96 27.97 25.21
N GLN A 292 -11.29 29.15 24.66
CA GLN A 292 -12.67 29.59 24.53
C GLN A 292 -13.47 28.68 23.61
N TYR A 293 -12.90 28.32 22.46
CA TYR A 293 -13.60 27.43 21.52
C TYR A 293 -13.69 26.00 22.02
N TYR A 294 -12.60 25.46 22.58
CA TYR A 294 -12.61 24.11 23.18
C TYR A 294 -13.67 23.99 24.25
N SER A 295 -13.70 24.96 25.20
CA SER A 295 -14.69 24.98 26.28
C SER A 295 -16.11 25.16 25.77
N PHE A 296 -16.30 25.96 24.70
CA PHE A 296 -17.61 26.11 24.04
C PHE A 296 -18.09 24.77 23.48
N VAL A 297 -17.25 24.06 22.69
CA VAL A 297 -17.59 22.76 22.10
C VAL A 297 -17.85 21.71 23.19
N LYS A 298 -16.96 21.62 24.19
CA LYS A 298 -17.12 20.73 25.32
C LYS A 298 -18.47 20.96 26.00
N ASN A 299 -18.77 22.20 26.38
CA ASN A 299 -20.02 22.54 27.04
C ASN A 299 -21.26 22.22 26.18
N GLN A 300 -21.18 22.48 24.86
CA GLN A 300 -22.27 22.16 23.94
C GLN A 300 -22.58 20.66 23.93
N ILE A 301 -21.51 19.83 23.82
CA ILE A 301 -21.64 18.36 23.73
C ILE A 301 -22.04 17.76 25.10
N THR A 302 -21.46 18.26 26.20
CA THR A 302 -21.68 17.68 27.54
C THR A 302 -22.88 18.27 28.31
N SER A 303 -23.50 19.35 27.81
CA SER A 303 -24.58 20.07 28.51
C SER A 303 -25.77 19.21 28.95
N GLN A 304 -26.02 18.10 28.31
CA GLN A 304 -27.13 17.19 28.56
C GLN A 304 -26.67 15.82 29.08
N THR A 305 -25.39 15.65 29.42
CA THR A 305 -24.83 14.40 29.91
C THR A 305 -24.70 14.43 31.43
N ARG A 306 -24.88 13.28 32.11
CA ARG A 306 -24.66 13.15 33.55
C ARG A 306 -23.18 12.89 33.88
N THR A 307 -22.48 12.26 32.97
CA THR A 307 -21.06 11.88 33.09
C THR A 307 -20.39 12.16 31.76
N SER A 308 -19.18 12.67 31.81
CA SER A 308 -18.33 12.87 30.66
C SER A 308 -17.17 11.86 30.74
N HIS A 309 -16.91 11.12 29.68
CA HIS A 309 -15.82 10.16 29.62
C HIS A 309 -14.86 10.50 28.48
N ILE A 310 -15.41 10.87 27.32
CA ILE A 310 -14.59 11.20 26.15
C ILE A 310 -13.84 12.52 26.39
N PHE A 311 -14.54 13.56 26.88
CA PHE A 311 -13.89 14.84 27.14
C PHE A 311 -12.94 14.80 28.33
N ASP A 312 -13.10 13.90 29.31
CA ASP A 312 -12.12 13.72 30.39
C ASP A 312 -10.78 13.20 29.85
N VAL A 313 -10.83 12.30 28.86
CA VAL A 313 -9.66 11.82 28.13
C VAL A 313 -9.06 12.92 27.24
N LEU A 314 -9.90 13.69 26.52
CA LEU A 314 -9.44 14.80 25.67
C LEU A 314 -8.80 15.93 26.49
N ASP A 315 -9.29 16.23 27.69
CA ASP A 315 -8.70 17.22 28.59
C ASP A 315 -7.26 16.84 29.01
N GLN A 316 -7.07 15.57 29.37
CA GLN A 316 -5.74 15.05 29.72
C GLN A 316 -4.80 15.10 28.49
N CYS A 317 -5.28 14.71 27.30
CA CYS A 317 -4.54 14.85 26.07
C CYS A 317 -4.15 16.30 25.80
N ARG A 318 -5.12 17.23 25.95
CA ARG A 318 -4.91 18.66 25.75
C ARG A 318 -3.81 19.19 26.66
N GLU A 319 -3.81 18.85 27.94
CA GLU A 319 -2.76 19.26 28.89
C GLU A 319 -1.37 18.78 28.43
N LEU A 320 -1.25 17.50 28.08
CA LEU A 320 0.01 16.91 27.63
C LEU A 320 0.51 17.55 26.32
N ILE A 321 -0.40 17.78 25.37
CA ILE A 321 -0.07 18.32 24.05
C ILE A 321 0.32 19.80 24.14
N LEU A 322 -0.45 20.63 24.85
CA LEU A 322 -0.15 22.06 25.01
C LEU A 322 1.11 22.29 25.83
N SER A 323 1.43 21.41 26.77
CA SER A 323 2.67 21.45 27.55
C SER A 323 3.84 20.81 26.82
N ASN A 324 3.66 20.32 25.58
CA ASN A 324 4.69 19.65 24.77
C ASN A 324 5.45 18.54 25.52
N LYS A 325 4.73 17.79 26.36
CA LYS A 325 5.30 16.68 27.13
C LYS A 325 5.62 15.48 26.22
N PRO A 326 6.62 14.62 26.58
CA PRO A 326 6.88 13.39 25.85
C PRO A 326 5.63 12.54 25.63
N GLY A 327 5.41 12.04 24.42
CA GLY A 327 4.18 11.33 24.00
C GLY A 327 3.17 12.21 23.23
N CYS A 328 3.35 13.53 23.26
CA CYS A 328 2.40 14.48 22.65
C CYS A 328 2.25 14.28 21.13
N ASN A 329 3.31 13.96 20.40
CA ASN A 329 3.24 13.72 18.95
C ASN A 329 2.49 12.43 18.62
N ILE A 330 2.67 11.40 19.45
CA ILE A 330 1.93 10.15 19.30
C ILE A 330 0.44 10.41 19.54
N LEU A 331 0.08 11.07 20.65
CA LEU A 331 -1.31 11.40 20.96
C LEU A 331 -1.97 12.23 19.85
N LYS A 332 -1.27 13.26 19.33
CA LYS A 332 -1.78 14.06 18.20
C LYS A 332 -2.07 13.20 16.97
N TYR A 333 -1.14 12.33 16.58
CA TYR A 333 -1.33 11.48 15.43
C TYR A 333 -2.47 10.49 15.62
N LEU A 334 -2.57 9.84 16.79
CA LEU A 334 -3.66 8.90 17.08
C LEU A 334 -5.02 9.60 17.16
N LEU A 335 -5.09 10.84 17.67
CA LEU A 335 -6.32 11.66 17.64
C LEU A 335 -6.66 12.16 16.22
N TYR A 336 -5.64 12.34 15.35
CA TYR A 336 -5.85 12.69 13.95
C TYR A 336 -6.40 11.50 13.17
N HIS A 337 -5.88 10.30 13.39
CA HIS A 337 -6.25 9.09 12.68
C HIS A 337 -6.54 7.95 13.66
N LEU A 338 -7.79 7.90 14.14
CA LEU A 338 -8.23 6.80 15.01
C LEU A 338 -8.45 5.54 14.18
N ASN A 339 -7.68 4.52 14.48
CA ASN A 339 -7.81 3.19 13.91
C ASN A 339 -7.45 2.15 14.97
N ASN A 340 -8.37 1.24 15.25
CA ASN A 340 -8.24 0.28 16.35
C ASN A 340 -6.93 -0.52 16.30
N ARG A 341 -6.55 -1.02 15.13
CA ARG A 341 -5.34 -1.82 14.94
C ARG A 341 -4.07 -1.01 15.22
N ILE A 342 -4.04 0.25 14.76
CA ILE A 342 -2.91 1.14 14.99
C ILE A 342 -2.78 1.46 16.47
N ILE A 343 -3.87 1.80 17.15
CA ILE A 343 -3.90 2.12 18.58
C ILE A 343 -3.37 0.93 19.40
N LYS A 344 -3.88 -0.28 19.14
CA LYS A 344 -3.47 -1.52 19.83
C LYS A 344 -1.98 -1.83 19.68
N TRP A 345 -1.39 -1.56 18.52
CA TRP A 345 0.05 -1.76 18.33
C TRP A 345 0.92 -0.81 19.16
N GLN A 346 0.41 0.40 19.45
CA GLN A 346 1.15 1.38 20.25
C GLN A 346 0.95 1.15 21.77
N ARG A 347 -0.22 0.62 22.15
CA ARG A 347 -0.57 0.41 23.56
C ARG A 347 0.32 -0.64 24.24
N TRP A 348 0.64 -0.39 25.50
CA TRP A 348 1.36 -1.30 26.38
C TRP A 348 0.71 -1.31 27.76
N ASN A 349 0.84 -2.39 28.51
CA ASN A 349 0.14 -2.55 29.81
C ASN A 349 0.77 -1.72 30.92
N ASP A 350 2.05 -1.39 30.81
CA ASP A 350 2.81 -0.64 31.82
C ASP A 350 3.09 0.77 31.32
N GLY A 351 2.91 1.77 32.16
CA GLY A 351 3.22 3.16 31.83
C GLY A 351 4.69 3.36 31.49
N CYS A 352 4.97 4.01 30.36
CA CYS A 352 6.31 4.32 29.91
C CYS A 352 6.83 5.63 30.56
N PRO A 353 7.80 5.59 31.49
CA PRO A 353 8.30 6.81 32.16
C PRO A 353 8.89 7.83 31.18
N LEU A 354 9.43 7.37 30.05
CA LEU A 354 10.02 8.24 29.01
C LEU A 354 8.94 8.91 28.12
N LEU A 355 7.68 8.48 28.23
CA LEU A 355 6.52 9.03 27.52
C LEU A 355 5.46 9.53 28.51
N SER A 356 5.86 10.27 29.52
CA SER A 356 5.00 10.89 30.54
C SER A 356 4.15 9.91 31.33
N GLY A 357 4.58 8.65 31.47
CA GLY A 357 3.82 7.60 32.15
C GLY A 357 2.66 7.02 31.34
N LEU A 358 2.49 7.41 30.08
CA LEU A 358 1.46 6.88 29.19
C LEU A 358 1.66 5.37 28.95
N ASN A 359 0.58 4.63 28.82
CA ASN A 359 0.58 3.20 28.51
C ASN A 359 0.95 2.96 27.03
N LEU A 360 2.15 3.38 26.66
CA LEU A 360 2.72 3.30 25.31
C LEU A 360 3.98 2.44 25.30
N SER A 361 4.16 1.68 24.24
CA SER A 361 5.37 0.89 24.02
C SER A 361 6.61 1.79 23.92
N TYR A 362 7.74 1.35 24.46
CA TYR A 362 9.04 1.99 24.24
C TYR A 362 9.42 2.13 22.74
N GLY A 363 8.83 1.28 21.88
CA GLY A 363 8.95 1.39 20.42
C GLY A 363 8.40 2.68 19.84
N CYS A 364 7.53 3.39 20.56
CA CYS A 364 6.94 4.67 20.15
C CYS A 364 7.87 5.88 20.38
N ILE A 365 8.92 5.75 21.21
CA ILE A 365 9.82 6.86 21.55
C ILE A 365 10.43 7.51 20.31
N PRO A 366 10.98 6.76 19.34
CA PRO A 366 11.59 7.37 18.17
C PRO A 366 10.61 8.22 17.38
N PHE A 367 9.37 7.73 17.19
CA PHE A 367 8.33 8.49 16.52
C PHE A 367 7.99 9.77 17.30
N ASP A 368 7.83 9.70 18.61
CA ASP A 368 7.52 10.89 19.40
C ASP A 368 8.55 11.99 19.26
N LYS A 369 9.85 11.62 19.25
CA LYS A 369 10.95 12.57 19.08
C LYS A 369 11.16 13.03 17.64
N MET A 370 10.95 12.14 16.66
CA MET A 370 11.26 12.37 15.26
C MET A 370 10.16 11.79 14.34
N PRO A 371 8.95 12.35 14.36
CA PRO A 371 7.79 11.77 13.69
C PRO A 371 7.92 11.69 12.16
N PHE A 372 8.64 12.61 11.53
CA PHE A 372 8.74 12.65 10.07
C PHE A 372 9.72 11.64 9.47
N CYS A 373 10.63 11.06 10.25
CA CYS A 373 11.60 10.10 9.76
C CYS A 373 11.50 8.72 10.40
N THR A 374 10.65 8.55 11.42
CA THR A 374 10.50 7.28 12.12
C THR A 374 9.04 6.82 12.11
N SER A 375 8.81 5.52 11.86
CA SER A 375 7.49 4.92 11.90
C SER A 375 7.03 4.68 13.34
N LEU A 376 5.73 4.67 13.54
CA LEU A 376 5.08 4.04 14.68
C LEU A 376 5.28 2.52 14.60
N ARG A 377 5.07 1.83 15.72
CA ARG A 377 5.20 0.37 15.73
C ARG A 377 4.20 -0.25 14.74
N ASN A 378 4.71 -1.02 13.78
CA ASN A 378 3.95 -1.69 12.72
C ASN A 378 3.07 -0.77 11.85
N HIS A 379 3.35 0.53 11.85
CA HIS A 379 2.62 1.51 11.06
C HIS A 379 3.55 2.65 10.63
N ASN A 380 3.56 2.94 9.34
CA ASN A 380 4.32 4.05 8.77
C ASN A 380 3.35 5.11 8.22
N PRO A 381 3.16 6.25 8.91
CA PRO A 381 2.30 7.32 8.44
C PRO A 381 2.80 7.94 7.14
N ARG A 382 1.88 8.35 6.27
CA ARG A 382 2.23 9.11 5.07
C ARG A 382 2.63 10.53 5.45
N ILE A 383 3.50 11.14 4.65
CA ILE A 383 4.03 12.49 4.94
C ILE A 383 2.92 13.53 5.09
N TYR A 384 1.90 13.47 4.23
CA TYR A 384 0.81 14.44 4.27
C TYR A 384 -0.10 14.29 5.50
N ASP A 385 -0.32 13.07 6.02
CA ASP A 385 -1.04 12.84 7.27
C ASP A 385 -0.27 13.42 8.47
N LEU A 386 1.07 13.30 8.43
CA LEU A 386 1.94 13.91 9.45
C LEU A 386 1.91 15.43 9.38
N LEU A 387 1.99 16.00 8.18
CA LEU A 387 1.93 17.46 7.96
C LEU A 387 0.57 18.05 8.37
N ASP A 388 -0.50 17.27 8.29
CA ASP A 388 -1.85 17.73 8.67
C ASP A 388 -2.05 17.76 10.20
N CYS A 389 -1.29 16.99 10.98
CA CYS A 389 -1.44 16.95 12.44
C CYS A 389 -0.22 17.42 13.23
N LEU A 390 0.97 17.49 12.63
CA LEU A 390 2.21 17.85 13.31
C LEU A 390 2.89 19.02 12.59
N SER A 391 3.62 19.85 13.36
CA SER A 391 4.40 20.95 12.78
C SER A 391 5.74 20.45 12.30
N GLU A 392 6.10 20.82 11.07
CA GLU A 392 7.40 20.58 10.45
C GLU A 392 8.46 21.60 10.86
N LYS A 393 8.07 22.65 11.57
CA LYS A 393 8.99 23.71 11.99
C LYS A 393 10.17 23.14 12.77
N ASP A 394 11.38 23.53 12.41
CA ASP A 394 12.66 23.09 13.01
C ASP A 394 12.94 21.57 12.85
N ARG A 395 12.27 20.89 11.89
CA ARG A 395 12.37 19.45 11.62
C ARG A 395 12.93 19.11 10.25
N GLU A 396 13.56 20.05 9.58
CA GLU A 396 14.14 19.86 8.25
C GLU A 396 15.10 18.67 8.18
N HIS A 397 15.87 18.41 9.24
CA HIS A 397 16.76 17.25 9.35
C HIS A 397 16.01 15.90 9.34
N GLU A 398 14.75 15.86 9.78
CA GLU A 398 13.89 14.66 9.73
C GLU A 398 13.35 14.44 8.33
N LEU A 399 12.87 15.51 7.67
CA LEU A 399 12.38 15.47 6.30
C LEU A 399 13.51 15.08 5.34
N PHE A 400 14.71 15.61 5.55
CA PHE A 400 15.91 15.20 4.82
C PHE A 400 16.22 13.70 5.00
N ALA A 401 16.19 13.20 6.24
CA ALA A 401 16.43 11.78 6.51
C ALA A 401 15.36 10.88 5.84
N ARG A 402 14.08 11.33 5.81
CA ARG A 402 13.01 10.65 5.11
C ARG A 402 13.27 10.58 3.59
N GLN A 403 13.76 11.65 2.97
CA GLN A 403 14.13 11.64 1.56
C GLN A 403 15.22 10.61 1.26
N ILE A 404 16.29 10.58 2.05
CA ILE A 404 17.36 9.59 1.87
C ILE A 404 16.85 8.16 2.06
N GLN A 405 15.94 7.95 3.01
CA GLN A 405 15.29 6.66 3.21
C GLN A 405 14.43 6.26 2.00
N ASN A 406 13.62 7.18 1.48
CA ASN A 406 12.78 6.94 0.31
C ASN A 406 13.64 6.62 -0.93
N ASN A 407 14.72 7.38 -1.17
CA ASN A 407 15.66 7.09 -2.26
C ASN A 407 16.23 5.66 -2.16
N THR A 408 16.45 5.15 -0.94
CA THR A 408 16.96 3.79 -0.75
C THR A 408 15.83 2.74 -0.87
N GLU A 409 14.70 2.94 -0.21
CA GLU A 409 13.63 1.94 -0.11
C GLU A 409 12.74 1.89 -1.37
N ILE A 410 12.54 3.03 -2.04
CA ILE A 410 11.64 3.16 -3.20
C ILE A 410 12.44 3.14 -4.51
N ASP A 411 13.50 3.94 -4.59
CA ASP A 411 14.29 4.07 -5.82
C ASP A 411 15.48 3.09 -5.88
N GLY A 412 15.68 2.26 -4.85
CA GLY A 412 16.76 1.26 -4.79
C GLY A 412 18.17 1.86 -4.67
N MET A 413 18.30 3.16 -4.41
CA MET A 413 19.57 3.88 -4.37
C MET A 413 20.21 3.80 -2.98
N LEU A 414 21.18 2.90 -2.79
CA LEU A 414 21.93 2.81 -1.54
C LEU A 414 22.71 4.09 -1.23
N PHE A 415 23.23 4.77 -2.25
CA PHE A 415 24.03 5.99 -2.14
C PHE A 415 23.37 7.12 -2.94
N THR A 416 22.94 8.18 -2.27
CA THR A 416 22.37 9.38 -2.89
C THR A 416 23.48 10.43 -3.07
N ALA A 417 23.69 10.90 -4.30
CA ALA A 417 24.66 11.94 -4.57
C ALA A 417 24.16 13.30 -4.02
N LYS A 418 25.02 14.05 -3.33
CA LYS A 418 24.67 15.36 -2.74
C LYS A 418 24.12 16.34 -3.78
N LYS A 419 24.61 16.28 -5.02
CA LYS A 419 24.14 17.12 -6.14
C LYS A 419 22.70 16.85 -6.58
N ASP A 420 22.18 15.65 -6.32
CA ASP A 420 20.84 15.21 -6.71
C ASP A 420 19.81 15.49 -5.58
N ILE A 421 20.29 16.03 -4.44
CA ILE A 421 19.43 16.40 -3.32
C ILE A 421 18.94 17.83 -3.54
N VAL A 422 17.65 17.97 -3.72
CA VAL A 422 16.98 19.26 -3.98
C VAL A 422 16.10 19.64 -2.79
N GLY A 423 16.05 20.95 -2.48
CA GLY A 423 15.14 21.48 -1.45
C GLY A 423 15.71 21.48 -0.03
N PHE A 424 17.00 21.15 0.15
CA PHE A 424 17.67 21.19 1.46
C PHE A 424 19.00 21.94 1.37
N ASP A 425 19.19 22.90 2.30
CA ASP A 425 20.42 23.64 2.45
C ASP A 425 21.31 23.01 3.53
N ASN A 426 22.61 23.20 3.43
CA ASN A 426 23.60 22.77 4.43
C ASN A 426 23.46 21.30 4.89
N ILE A 427 23.52 20.38 3.94
CA ILE A 427 23.32 18.93 4.12
C ILE A 427 24.15 18.38 5.30
N ASP A 428 25.43 18.79 5.47
CA ASP A 428 26.28 18.27 6.54
C ASP A 428 25.79 18.68 7.93
N ALA A 429 25.18 19.87 8.06
CA ALA A 429 24.58 20.33 9.31
C ALA A 429 23.30 19.55 9.62
N LEU A 430 22.48 19.23 8.58
CA LEU A 430 21.28 18.39 8.73
C LEU A 430 21.64 16.98 9.18
N ILE A 431 22.64 16.34 8.56
CA ILE A 431 23.16 15.02 8.95
C ILE A 431 23.63 15.02 10.41
N SER A 432 24.44 16.04 10.80
CA SER A 432 24.95 16.17 12.16
C SER A 432 23.80 16.31 13.17
N THR A 433 22.81 17.15 12.85
CA THR A 433 21.64 17.40 13.70
C THR A 433 20.79 16.15 13.85
N TYR A 434 20.49 15.46 12.76
CA TYR A 434 19.75 14.21 12.75
C TYR A 434 20.44 13.14 13.60
N ASN A 435 21.73 12.85 13.32
CA ASN A 435 22.48 11.82 14.03
C ASN A 435 22.59 12.08 15.54
N ARG A 436 22.67 13.34 15.98
CA ARG A 436 22.71 13.72 17.40
C ARG A 436 21.37 13.48 18.10
N LYS A 437 20.25 13.61 17.37
CA LYS A 437 18.89 13.42 17.91
C LYS A 437 18.41 11.97 17.89
N LEU A 438 19.11 11.09 17.18
CA LEU A 438 18.76 9.66 17.12
C LEU A 438 18.75 9.01 18.50
N TYR A 439 17.74 8.20 18.77
CA TYR A 439 17.70 7.32 19.95
C TYR A 439 18.59 6.10 19.72
N LEU A 440 19.89 6.26 19.96
CA LEU A 440 20.94 5.29 19.62
C LEU A 440 20.70 3.85 20.09
N PRO A 441 20.13 3.57 21.30
CA PRO A 441 19.92 2.20 21.75
C PRO A 441 19.09 1.36 20.77
N LYS A 442 18.26 2.00 19.93
CA LYS A 442 17.39 1.31 18.97
C LYS A 442 17.64 1.69 17.52
N HIS A 443 18.27 2.84 17.25
CA HIS A 443 18.29 3.44 15.91
C HIS A 443 19.69 3.73 15.38
N GLU A 444 20.71 3.09 15.91
CA GLU A 444 22.07 3.29 15.38
C GLU A 444 22.19 2.95 13.90
N HIS A 445 21.45 1.93 13.44
CA HIS A 445 21.40 1.53 12.04
C HIS A 445 20.80 2.60 11.11
N ARG A 446 20.06 3.57 11.65
CA ARG A 446 19.48 4.69 10.89
C ARG A 446 20.40 5.90 10.73
N LYS A 447 21.60 5.90 11.30
CA LYS A 447 22.56 6.99 11.11
C LYS A 447 22.77 7.30 9.64
N LEU A 448 22.72 8.59 9.33
CA LEU A 448 23.14 9.09 8.03
C LEU A 448 24.67 9.22 8.03
N MET A 449 25.27 8.65 7.02
CA MET A 449 26.71 8.63 6.80
C MET A 449 27.05 9.29 5.46
N THR A 450 28.27 9.79 5.35
CA THR A 450 28.79 10.36 4.10
C THR A 450 30.00 9.57 3.63
N PHE A 451 30.11 9.39 2.33
CA PHE A 451 31.30 8.85 1.68
C PHE A 451 31.52 9.64 0.40
N HIS A 452 32.62 10.41 0.33
CA HIS A 452 32.83 11.42 -0.70
C HIS A 452 31.59 12.34 -0.83
N ASP A 453 31.04 12.47 -2.02
CA ASP A 453 29.86 13.28 -2.33
C ASP A 453 28.53 12.53 -2.21
N PHE A 454 28.51 11.40 -1.53
CA PHE A 454 27.32 10.59 -1.34
C PHE A 454 26.87 10.59 0.11
N VAL A 455 25.54 10.53 0.31
CA VAL A 455 24.87 10.31 1.59
C VAL A 455 24.20 8.94 1.56
N TYR A 456 24.25 8.21 2.67
CA TYR A 456 23.63 6.89 2.79
C TYR A 456 23.22 6.58 4.23
N ILE A 457 22.37 5.59 4.42
CA ILE A 457 21.96 5.11 5.73
C ILE A 457 22.84 3.92 6.13
N LYS A 458 23.45 4.01 7.31
CA LYS A 458 24.42 3.04 7.84
C LYS A 458 23.91 1.59 7.75
N GLY A 459 22.68 1.30 8.20
CA GLY A 459 22.16 -0.05 8.30
C GLY A 459 22.08 -0.77 6.94
N TYR A 460 21.63 -0.09 5.90
CA TYR A 460 21.56 -0.71 4.57
C TYR A 460 22.94 -1.01 3.98
N ALA A 461 23.91 -0.13 4.22
CA ALA A 461 25.28 -0.36 3.80
C ALA A 461 25.94 -1.50 4.58
N ASP A 462 25.71 -1.55 5.91
CA ASP A 462 26.22 -2.62 6.77
C ASP A 462 25.67 -3.99 6.37
N ASP A 463 24.36 -4.07 6.04
CA ASP A 463 23.72 -5.32 5.58
C ASP A 463 24.33 -5.77 4.23
N SER A 464 24.46 -4.86 3.28
CA SER A 464 25.09 -5.15 1.98
C SER A 464 26.54 -5.62 2.13
N ALA A 465 27.33 -4.92 2.95
CA ALA A 465 28.71 -5.26 3.21
C ALA A 465 28.86 -6.62 3.88
N PHE A 466 28.02 -6.92 4.87
CA PHE A 466 28.02 -8.23 5.56
C PHE A 466 27.74 -9.37 4.58
N ILE A 467 26.68 -9.24 3.75
CA ILE A 467 26.29 -10.27 2.78
C ILE A 467 27.45 -10.50 1.80
N ILE A 468 27.98 -9.44 1.19
CA ILE A 468 29.06 -9.57 0.21
C ILE A 468 30.32 -10.19 0.84
N GLN A 469 30.69 -9.77 2.06
CA GLN A 469 31.84 -10.35 2.74
C GLN A 469 31.65 -11.84 3.03
N LYS A 470 30.47 -12.24 3.53
CA LYS A 470 30.15 -13.64 3.80
C LYS A 470 30.20 -14.48 2.53
N LEU A 471 29.67 -13.97 1.41
CA LEU A 471 29.75 -14.67 0.13
C LEU A 471 31.20 -14.78 -0.38
N ARG A 472 32.02 -13.74 -0.24
CA ARG A 472 33.44 -13.78 -0.58
C ARG A 472 34.21 -14.81 0.23
N ASP A 473 33.95 -14.91 1.51
CA ASP A 473 34.61 -15.92 2.38
C ASP A 473 34.33 -17.33 1.87
N LEU A 474 33.11 -17.59 1.35
CA LEU A 474 32.73 -18.87 0.74
C LEU A 474 33.39 -19.14 -0.62
N THR A 475 34.06 -18.16 -1.23
CA THR A 475 34.79 -18.36 -2.50
C THR A 475 36.27 -18.74 -2.31
N THR A 476 36.74 -18.90 -1.07
CA THR A 476 38.17 -19.14 -0.79
C THR A 476 38.61 -20.58 -0.99
N SER A 477 37.69 -21.54 -0.95
CA SER A 477 38.00 -22.98 -1.11
C SER A 477 36.80 -23.72 -1.70
N GLY A 478 37.06 -24.69 -2.55
CA GLY A 478 36.04 -25.57 -3.13
C GLY A 478 36.13 -26.99 -2.58
N ILE A 479 35.36 -27.90 -3.15
CA ILE A 479 35.36 -29.32 -2.81
C ILE A 479 36.45 -30.02 -3.61
N ALA A 480 37.36 -30.71 -2.93
CA ALA A 480 38.39 -31.48 -3.59
C ALA A 480 37.78 -32.57 -4.51
N GLN A 481 38.30 -32.73 -5.70
CA GLN A 481 37.85 -33.69 -6.72
C GLN A 481 36.36 -33.57 -7.11
N TYR A 482 35.73 -32.38 -6.88
CA TYR A 482 34.32 -32.15 -7.17
C TYR A 482 33.97 -32.48 -8.64
N THR A 483 34.70 -31.92 -9.61
CA THR A 483 34.45 -32.12 -11.03
C THR A 483 34.49 -33.60 -11.43
N GLY A 484 35.47 -34.33 -10.95
CA GLY A 484 35.58 -35.77 -11.22
C GLY A 484 34.43 -36.57 -10.58
N SER A 485 33.96 -36.16 -9.41
CA SER A 485 32.79 -36.76 -8.76
C SER A 485 31.50 -36.54 -9.57
N VAL A 486 31.28 -35.33 -10.07
CA VAL A 486 30.14 -34.99 -10.97
C VAL A 486 30.23 -35.79 -12.26
N ASP A 487 31.40 -35.84 -12.93
CA ASP A 487 31.61 -36.61 -14.18
C ASP A 487 31.31 -38.09 -13.95
N SER A 488 31.80 -38.66 -12.85
CA SER A 488 31.53 -40.06 -12.46
C SER A 488 30.05 -40.30 -12.19
N TRP A 489 29.34 -39.36 -11.53
CA TRP A 489 27.92 -39.49 -11.27
C TRP A 489 27.11 -39.44 -12.58
N MET A 490 27.43 -38.51 -13.49
CA MET A 490 26.80 -38.41 -14.82
C MET A 490 27.03 -39.67 -15.68
N SER A 491 28.23 -40.29 -15.61
CA SER A 491 28.55 -41.46 -16.43
C SER A 491 27.81 -42.74 -15.96
N LYS A 492 27.30 -42.80 -14.72
CA LYS A 492 26.52 -43.92 -14.22
C LYS A 492 25.13 -44.07 -14.84
N GLY A 493 24.71 -43.18 -15.72
CA GLY A 493 23.58 -43.36 -16.61
C GLY A 493 22.17 -43.25 -16.01
N SER A 494 22.02 -42.97 -14.73
CA SER A 494 20.70 -42.86 -14.07
C SER A 494 20.08 -41.46 -14.19
N TYR A 495 20.81 -40.46 -14.66
CA TYR A 495 20.37 -39.07 -14.71
C TYR A 495 20.81 -38.39 -15.98
N SER A 496 19.85 -37.90 -16.78
CA SER A 496 20.13 -37.10 -17.98
C SER A 496 19.96 -35.61 -17.64
N ILE A 497 21.00 -34.81 -17.89
CA ILE A 497 20.93 -33.38 -17.79
C ILE A 497 20.51 -32.82 -19.15
N ASP A 498 19.45 -32.02 -19.15
CA ASP A 498 18.74 -31.54 -20.32
C ASP A 498 19.48 -30.47 -21.15
N SER A 499 20.58 -29.91 -20.65
CA SER A 499 21.27 -28.82 -21.32
C SER A 499 22.78 -28.79 -21.06
N PRO A 500 23.59 -28.39 -22.05
CA PRO A 500 25.02 -28.18 -21.89
C PRO A 500 25.36 -27.15 -20.81
N GLU A 501 24.63 -26.00 -20.77
CA GLU A 501 24.80 -24.94 -19.74
C GLU A 501 24.63 -25.48 -18.33
N LYS A 502 23.55 -26.26 -18.09
CA LYS A 502 23.28 -26.85 -16.77
C LYS A 502 24.31 -27.90 -16.39
N ARG A 503 24.80 -28.66 -17.40
CA ARG A 503 25.87 -29.65 -17.20
C ARG A 503 27.16 -28.97 -16.77
N GLU A 504 27.55 -27.90 -17.46
CA GLU A 504 28.75 -27.14 -17.15
C GLU A 504 28.63 -26.45 -15.78
N ALA A 505 27.49 -25.84 -15.49
CA ALA A 505 27.21 -25.23 -14.18
C ALA A 505 27.35 -26.27 -13.06
N LEU A 506 26.66 -27.42 -13.15
CA LEU A 506 26.76 -28.48 -12.15
C LEU A 506 28.19 -29.00 -11.98
N ARG A 507 28.94 -29.14 -13.09
CA ARG A 507 30.30 -29.65 -13.09
C ARG A 507 31.31 -28.74 -12.40
N ASN A 508 31.08 -27.42 -12.44
CA ASN A 508 32.05 -26.43 -11.99
C ASN A 508 31.68 -25.73 -10.68
N MET A 509 30.40 -25.72 -10.28
CA MET A 509 29.87 -24.81 -9.25
C MET A 509 30.58 -24.87 -7.89
N PHE A 510 31.07 -26.02 -7.50
CA PHE A 510 31.78 -26.20 -6.22
C PHE A 510 33.25 -26.68 -6.39
N ALA A 511 33.79 -26.57 -7.60
CA ALA A 511 35.18 -26.96 -7.85
C ALA A 511 36.18 -26.01 -7.14
N LYS A 512 35.85 -24.72 -7.04
CA LYS A 512 36.74 -23.71 -6.46
C LYS A 512 36.12 -22.90 -5.33
N ALA A 513 34.81 -23.04 -5.08
CA ALA A 513 34.07 -22.26 -4.08
C ALA A 513 33.05 -23.13 -3.36
N GLN A 514 32.55 -22.68 -2.21
CA GLN A 514 31.44 -23.26 -1.46
C GLN A 514 30.11 -22.53 -1.72
N VAL A 515 30.11 -21.54 -2.60
CA VAL A 515 28.92 -20.81 -3.03
C VAL A 515 28.79 -20.81 -4.54
N ALA A 516 27.56 -20.99 -5.04
CA ALA A 516 27.19 -20.87 -6.44
C ALA A 516 26.04 -19.89 -6.60
N LEU A 517 26.22 -18.87 -7.44
CA LEU A 517 25.21 -17.90 -7.84
C LEU A 517 24.72 -18.24 -9.23
N ILE A 518 23.44 -18.57 -9.36
CA ILE A 518 22.81 -18.98 -10.61
C ILE A 518 21.82 -17.90 -11.05
N TYR A 519 22.20 -17.17 -12.09
CA TYR A 519 21.38 -16.17 -12.75
C TYR A 519 20.66 -16.77 -13.95
N GLY A 520 19.47 -16.31 -14.24
CA GLY A 520 18.75 -16.70 -15.44
C GLY A 520 17.36 -16.13 -15.50
N SER A 521 16.87 -15.83 -16.70
CA SER A 521 15.52 -15.36 -16.93
C SER A 521 14.46 -16.42 -16.61
N ALA A 522 13.19 -16.04 -16.58
CA ALA A 522 12.11 -16.99 -16.40
C ALA A 522 12.12 -18.01 -17.55
N GLY A 523 11.88 -19.28 -17.23
CA GLY A 523 11.84 -20.34 -18.24
C GLY A 523 13.19 -20.90 -18.70
N THR A 524 14.33 -20.45 -18.17
CA THR A 524 15.65 -21.01 -18.48
C THR A 524 15.97 -22.32 -17.75
N GLY A 525 15.04 -22.81 -16.92
CA GLY A 525 15.19 -24.10 -16.25
C GLY A 525 16.00 -24.05 -14.96
N LYS A 526 15.99 -22.93 -14.23
CA LYS A 526 16.60 -22.77 -12.91
C LYS A 526 16.16 -23.86 -11.93
N SER A 527 14.85 -24.10 -11.82
CA SER A 527 14.31 -25.15 -10.92
C SER A 527 14.73 -26.57 -11.37
N THR A 528 14.92 -26.80 -12.66
CA THR A 528 15.46 -28.08 -13.16
C THR A 528 16.92 -28.25 -12.74
N LEU A 529 17.72 -27.18 -12.79
CA LEU A 529 19.11 -27.23 -12.31
C LEU A 529 19.14 -27.45 -10.79
N ILE A 530 18.25 -26.83 -10.00
CA ILE A 530 18.09 -27.12 -8.56
C ILE A 530 17.82 -28.60 -8.34
N ASN A 531 16.95 -29.23 -9.14
CA ASN A 531 16.69 -30.66 -9.03
C ASN A 531 17.93 -31.51 -9.38
N HIS A 532 18.71 -31.15 -10.41
CA HIS A 532 19.97 -31.86 -10.71
C HIS A 532 20.97 -31.74 -9.57
N ILE A 533 21.15 -30.54 -8.99
CA ILE A 533 21.99 -30.33 -7.80
C ILE A 533 21.53 -31.22 -6.66
N SER A 534 20.24 -31.23 -6.41
CA SER A 534 19.61 -31.97 -5.31
C SER A 534 19.81 -33.48 -5.43
N ASN A 535 19.75 -34.01 -6.65
CA ASN A 535 19.97 -35.43 -6.93
C ASN A 535 21.46 -35.83 -6.86
N PHE A 536 22.36 -34.95 -7.27
CA PHE A 536 23.79 -35.17 -7.06
C PHE A 536 24.13 -35.24 -5.57
N PHE A 537 23.55 -34.39 -4.75
CA PHE A 537 23.70 -34.39 -3.29
C PHE A 537 22.61 -35.20 -2.57
N SER A 538 22.15 -36.33 -3.11
CA SER A 538 21.02 -37.11 -2.60
C SER A 538 21.17 -37.52 -1.12
N ASN A 539 22.36 -37.82 -0.64
CA ASN A 539 22.65 -38.27 0.70
C ASN A 539 22.81 -37.13 1.72
N GLN A 540 22.99 -35.91 1.30
CA GLN A 540 23.17 -34.73 2.14
C GLN A 540 21.82 -34.17 2.58
N LYS A 541 21.78 -33.54 3.77
CA LYS A 541 20.62 -32.77 4.25
C LYS A 541 20.55 -31.47 3.51
N LYS A 542 19.43 -31.25 2.82
CA LYS A 542 19.20 -30.04 2.01
C LYS A 542 18.06 -29.21 2.58
N LEU A 543 18.31 -27.90 2.73
CA LEU A 543 17.32 -26.91 3.12
C LEU A 543 17.05 -25.98 1.94
N TYR A 544 15.78 -25.86 1.58
CA TYR A 544 15.31 -25.02 0.48
C TYR A 544 14.52 -23.84 1.06
N LEU A 545 14.92 -22.64 0.68
CA LEU A 545 14.27 -21.42 1.11
C LEU A 545 13.78 -20.62 -0.11
N ALA A 546 12.63 -19.99 0.03
CA ALA A 546 12.14 -18.95 -0.89
C ALA A 546 11.31 -17.92 -0.13
N ASN A 547 11.09 -16.77 -0.74
CA ASN A 547 10.39 -15.67 -0.07
C ASN A 547 8.88 -15.94 0.07
N THR A 548 8.28 -16.71 -0.85
CA THR A 548 6.84 -16.95 -0.89
C THR A 548 6.47 -18.43 -0.82
N HIS A 549 5.29 -18.74 -0.26
CA HIS A 549 4.76 -20.11 -0.24
C HIS A 549 4.63 -20.72 -1.65
N PRO A 550 4.07 -20.03 -2.67
CA PRO A 550 4.02 -20.60 -4.01
C PRO A 550 5.38 -20.98 -4.60
N ALA A 551 6.44 -20.19 -4.31
CA ALA A 551 7.79 -20.53 -4.75
C ALA A 551 8.33 -21.78 -4.04
N VAL A 552 8.08 -21.90 -2.74
CA VAL A 552 8.41 -23.09 -1.95
C VAL A 552 7.69 -24.33 -2.50
N ASP A 553 6.39 -24.24 -2.78
CA ASP A 553 5.60 -25.36 -3.30
C ASP A 553 6.02 -25.76 -4.72
N ASN A 554 6.37 -24.78 -5.54
CA ASN A 554 6.93 -25.05 -6.88
C ASN A 554 8.24 -25.85 -6.78
N MET A 555 9.13 -25.46 -5.85
CA MET A 555 10.35 -26.27 -5.59
C MET A 555 10.02 -27.66 -5.05
N ARG A 556 9.06 -27.76 -4.11
CA ARG A 556 8.64 -29.05 -3.52
C ARG A 556 8.12 -30.02 -4.57
N ARG A 557 7.36 -29.55 -5.57
CA ARG A 557 6.86 -30.37 -6.69
C ARG A 557 7.96 -30.79 -7.68
N LYS A 558 8.94 -29.93 -7.93
CA LYS A 558 9.99 -30.17 -8.95
C LYS A 558 11.19 -30.93 -8.42
N VAL A 559 11.50 -30.84 -7.14
CA VAL A 559 12.64 -31.56 -6.53
C VAL A 559 12.24 -32.98 -6.16
N THR A 560 12.92 -33.97 -6.72
CA THR A 560 12.64 -35.41 -6.51
C THR A 560 13.55 -36.07 -5.49
N ALA A 561 14.68 -35.43 -5.13
CA ALA A 561 15.68 -35.97 -4.21
C ALA A 561 15.14 -36.15 -2.78
N SER A 562 15.70 -37.14 -2.04
CA SER A 562 15.44 -37.38 -0.61
C SER A 562 16.18 -36.36 0.29
N ASN A 563 15.99 -36.45 1.60
CA ASN A 563 16.65 -35.60 2.61
C ASN A 563 16.47 -34.10 2.36
N ARG A 564 15.22 -33.68 2.15
CA ARG A 564 14.84 -32.31 1.77
C ARG A 564 13.90 -31.69 2.80
N GLU A 565 14.16 -30.46 3.13
CA GLU A 565 13.31 -29.61 3.97
C GLU A 565 13.02 -28.31 3.24
N PHE A 566 11.77 -27.82 3.29
CA PHE A 566 11.32 -26.64 2.56
C PHE A 566 10.67 -25.66 3.53
N ASN A 567 11.13 -24.40 3.51
CA ASN A 567 10.59 -23.34 4.35
C ASN A 567 10.54 -22.01 3.60
N THR A 568 9.64 -21.13 4.02
CA THR A 568 9.74 -19.72 3.61
C THR A 568 10.85 -19.04 4.42
N ILE A 569 11.45 -17.98 3.85
CA ILE A 569 12.47 -17.19 4.56
C ILE A 569 11.91 -16.64 5.86
N ALA A 570 10.69 -16.08 5.85
CA ALA A 570 10.03 -15.55 7.05
C ALA A 570 9.87 -16.62 8.15
N SER A 571 9.45 -17.84 7.78
CA SER A 571 9.35 -18.96 8.72
C SER A 571 10.73 -19.38 9.24
N PHE A 572 11.74 -19.42 8.39
CA PHE A 572 13.09 -19.82 8.77
C PHE A 572 13.73 -18.83 9.75
N ILE A 573 13.64 -17.51 9.50
CA ILE A 573 14.21 -16.49 10.39
C ILE A 573 13.46 -16.32 11.71
N SER A 574 12.21 -16.82 11.81
CA SER A 574 11.41 -16.77 13.04
C SER A 574 12.13 -17.45 14.20
N GLU A 575 12.02 -16.87 15.41
CA GLU A 575 12.61 -17.44 16.64
C GLU A 575 12.09 -18.83 16.99
N LYS A 576 10.90 -19.19 16.49
CA LYS A 576 10.30 -20.51 16.72
C LYS A 576 10.98 -21.64 15.95
N ASN A 577 11.72 -21.33 14.89
CA ASN A 577 12.38 -22.34 14.07
C ASN A 577 13.74 -22.72 14.66
N GLN A 578 13.89 -23.98 15.07
CA GLN A 578 15.14 -24.57 15.63
C GLN A 578 15.96 -25.34 14.59
N HIS A 579 15.40 -25.61 13.40
CA HIS A 579 16.09 -26.37 12.33
C HIS A 579 16.96 -25.43 11.49
N THR A 580 18.21 -25.23 11.91
CA THR A 580 19.14 -24.28 11.28
C THR A 580 20.31 -24.92 10.57
N GLU A 581 20.52 -26.25 10.74
CA GLU A 581 21.68 -26.99 10.22
C GLU A 581 21.32 -27.79 8.95
N CYS A 582 22.13 -27.63 7.91
CA CYS A 582 22.03 -28.40 6.68
C CYS A 582 23.43 -28.59 6.04
N ASP A 583 23.56 -29.53 5.11
CA ASP A 583 24.78 -29.65 4.32
C ASP A 583 24.74 -28.68 3.12
N VAL A 584 23.57 -28.57 2.47
CA VAL A 584 23.37 -27.70 1.31
C VAL A 584 22.19 -26.77 1.56
N LEU A 585 22.42 -25.48 1.59
CA LEU A 585 21.41 -24.43 1.61
C LEU A 585 21.13 -23.95 0.22
N ILE A 586 19.87 -24.01 -0.22
CA ILE A 586 19.43 -23.58 -1.54
C ILE A 586 18.38 -22.48 -1.36
N ILE A 587 18.62 -21.30 -1.90
CA ILE A 587 17.68 -20.16 -1.85
C ILE A 587 17.27 -19.83 -3.29
N ASP A 588 15.96 -19.93 -3.56
CA ASP A 588 15.38 -19.58 -4.86
C ASP A 588 14.70 -18.22 -4.81
N GLU A 589 14.51 -17.60 -5.96
CA GLU A 589 13.98 -16.25 -6.15
C GLU A 589 14.73 -15.18 -5.33
N CYS A 590 16.07 -15.24 -5.29
CA CYS A 590 16.95 -14.37 -4.49
C CYS A 590 16.74 -12.86 -4.75
N SER A 591 16.29 -12.46 -5.94
CA SER A 591 15.95 -11.06 -6.26
C SER A 591 14.81 -10.49 -5.41
N THR A 592 13.95 -11.37 -4.87
CA THR A 592 12.82 -10.95 -4.03
C THR A 592 13.15 -10.88 -2.55
N VAL A 593 14.39 -11.21 -2.16
CA VAL A 593 14.84 -11.30 -0.77
C VAL A 593 15.52 -9.99 -0.36
N SER A 594 15.03 -9.35 0.70
CA SER A 594 15.62 -8.11 1.21
C SER A 594 17.03 -8.31 1.76
N ASN A 595 17.84 -7.24 1.79
CA ASN A 595 19.17 -7.27 2.40
C ASN A 595 19.10 -7.68 3.87
N SER A 596 18.15 -7.11 4.63
CA SER A 596 17.96 -7.45 6.04
C SER A 596 17.60 -8.92 6.27
N ASP A 597 16.72 -9.50 5.44
CA ASP A 597 16.32 -10.89 5.60
C ASP A 597 17.43 -11.85 5.18
N MET A 598 18.13 -11.55 4.07
CA MET A 598 19.30 -12.33 3.66
C MET A 598 20.39 -12.34 4.71
N ARG A 599 20.66 -11.18 5.35
CA ARG A 599 21.59 -11.11 6.48
C ARG A 599 21.17 -12.05 7.61
N LYS A 600 19.90 -12.00 8.04
CA LYS A 600 19.37 -12.87 9.09
C LYS A 600 19.48 -14.36 8.72
N VAL A 601 19.22 -14.71 7.46
CA VAL A 601 19.40 -16.09 6.96
C VAL A 601 20.85 -16.52 7.10
N LEU A 602 21.80 -15.70 6.65
CA LEU A 602 23.24 -16.03 6.71
C LEU A 602 23.82 -16.03 8.13
N GLU A 603 23.23 -15.27 9.06
CA GLU A 603 23.59 -15.29 10.49
C GLU A 603 23.04 -16.53 11.19
N LYS A 604 21.82 -16.98 10.82
CA LYS A 604 21.12 -18.07 11.48
C LYS A 604 21.49 -19.46 10.94
N ALA A 605 21.69 -19.58 9.64
CA ALA A 605 21.91 -20.86 8.97
C ALA A 605 23.34 -21.37 9.17
N THR A 606 23.46 -22.67 9.50
CA THR A 606 24.72 -23.41 9.48
C THR A 606 24.73 -24.37 8.30
N PHE A 607 25.62 -24.17 7.34
CA PHE A 607 25.67 -24.93 6.11
C PHE A 607 27.13 -25.12 5.62
N LYS A 608 27.33 -26.11 4.76
CA LYS A 608 28.63 -26.36 4.08
C LYS A 608 28.67 -25.74 2.68
N LEU A 609 27.56 -25.81 1.96
CA LEU A 609 27.43 -25.31 0.58
C LEU A 609 26.20 -24.41 0.46
N LEU A 610 26.34 -23.36 -0.36
CA LEU A 610 25.28 -22.39 -0.61
C LEU A 610 24.99 -22.29 -2.10
N VAL A 611 23.72 -22.42 -2.46
CA VAL A 611 23.23 -22.20 -3.83
C VAL A 611 22.23 -21.05 -3.82
N LEU A 612 22.50 -19.99 -4.56
CA LEU A 612 21.67 -18.81 -4.70
C LEU A 612 21.15 -18.74 -6.12
N VAL A 613 19.84 -18.71 -6.28
CA VAL A 613 19.18 -18.75 -7.59
C VAL A 613 18.22 -17.58 -7.74
N GLY A 614 18.24 -16.90 -8.88
CA GLY A 614 17.33 -15.79 -9.09
C GLY A 614 17.41 -15.17 -10.51
N ASP A 615 16.60 -14.16 -10.69
CA ASP A 615 16.53 -13.34 -11.90
C ASP A 615 16.54 -11.86 -11.50
N VAL A 616 17.64 -11.17 -11.76
CA VAL A 616 17.84 -9.77 -11.35
C VAL A 616 16.95 -8.77 -12.07
N TYR A 617 16.28 -9.18 -13.13
CA TYR A 617 15.34 -8.33 -13.87
C TYR A 617 13.88 -8.48 -13.39
N GLN A 618 13.59 -9.46 -12.52
CA GLN A 618 12.26 -9.59 -11.92
C GLN A 618 12.03 -8.54 -10.84
N ILE A 619 10.77 -8.44 -10.38
CA ILE A 619 10.38 -7.55 -9.27
C ILE A 619 11.33 -7.75 -8.09
N GLU A 620 11.80 -6.64 -7.57
CA GLU A 620 12.64 -6.59 -6.38
C GLU A 620 11.85 -6.90 -5.11
N SER A 621 12.53 -7.01 -3.99
CA SER A 621 11.88 -7.22 -2.71
C SER A 621 11.08 -5.98 -2.29
N ILE A 622 10.05 -6.18 -1.44
CA ILE A 622 9.24 -5.09 -0.88
C ILE A 622 10.09 -4.13 -0.02
N TYR A 623 11.08 -4.68 0.68
CA TYR A 623 12.10 -3.91 1.39
C TYR A 623 13.37 -3.83 0.57
N PHE A 624 14.24 -2.88 0.83
CA PHE A 624 15.50 -2.72 0.11
C PHE A 624 16.26 -4.04 -0.05
N GLY A 625 16.54 -4.46 -1.31
CA GLY A 625 17.05 -5.79 -1.63
C GLY A 625 17.84 -5.89 -2.93
N ASN A 626 18.93 -5.15 -3.07
CA ASN A 626 19.79 -5.18 -4.28
C ASN A 626 21.02 -6.09 -4.16
N TRP A 627 21.21 -6.79 -3.03
CA TRP A 627 22.41 -7.58 -2.76
C TRP A 627 22.71 -8.63 -3.81
N PHE A 628 21.67 -9.28 -4.38
CA PHE A 628 21.88 -10.38 -5.35
C PHE A 628 22.39 -9.87 -6.69
N ASP A 629 21.94 -8.71 -7.15
CA ASP A 629 22.47 -8.07 -8.35
C ASP A 629 23.90 -7.56 -8.14
N ILE A 630 24.15 -6.93 -7.00
CA ILE A 630 25.48 -6.40 -6.65
C ILE A 630 26.50 -7.52 -6.48
N ALA A 631 26.11 -8.67 -5.92
CA ALA A 631 27.02 -9.78 -5.60
C ALA A 631 27.86 -10.22 -6.78
N ARG A 632 27.30 -10.27 -8.00
CA ARG A 632 28.04 -10.67 -9.22
C ARG A 632 29.27 -9.82 -9.54
N ASN A 633 29.31 -8.58 -9.04
CA ASN A 633 30.42 -7.65 -9.26
C ASN A 633 31.58 -7.82 -8.25
N PHE A 634 31.32 -8.50 -7.12
CA PHE A 634 32.27 -8.60 -6.00
C PHE A 634 32.74 -10.04 -5.72
N ILE A 635 32.13 -11.04 -6.36
CA ILE A 635 32.41 -12.46 -6.14
C ILE A 635 33.18 -13.04 -7.32
N SER A 636 33.97 -14.10 -7.07
CA SER A 636 34.72 -14.78 -8.13
C SER A 636 33.81 -15.25 -9.26
N LYS A 637 34.23 -15.00 -10.50
CA LYS A 637 33.52 -15.49 -11.69
C LYS A 637 33.34 -17.02 -11.72
N ASP A 638 34.23 -17.77 -11.06
CA ASP A 638 34.10 -19.22 -10.91
C ASP A 638 32.88 -19.69 -10.12
N SER A 639 32.26 -18.76 -9.37
CA SER A 639 31.03 -19.01 -8.58
C SER A 639 29.76 -18.51 -9.26
N ILE A 640 29.86 -17.90 -10.45
CA ILE A 640 28.75 -17.26 -11.16
C ILE A 640 28.40 -18.08 -12.39
N PHE A 641 27.12 -18.46 -12.49
CA PHE A 641 26.59 -19.26 -13.59
C PHE A 641 25.35 -18.54 -14.15
N GLU A 642 25.30 -18.38 -15.46
CA GLU A 642 24.16 -17.76 -16.14
C GLU A 642 23.49 -18.76 -17.07
N LEU A 643 22.18 -18.96 -16.92
CA LEU A 643 21.35 -19.77 -17.80
C LEU A 643 20.65 -18.85 -18.79
N THR A 644 21.00 -19.00 -20.07
CA THR A 644 20.55 -18.07 -21.11
C THR A 644 19.46 -18.67 -22.00
N HIS A 645 19.39 -19.99 -22.15
CA HIS A 645 18.47 -20.64 -23.06
C HIS A 645 17.05 -20.81 -22.45
N PRO A 646 16.02 -20.18 -23.06
CA PRO A 646 14.63 -20.32 -22.57
C PRO A 646 14.00 -21.63 -23.05
N TYR A 647 13.39 -22.38 -22.16
CA TYR A 647 12.66 -23.64 -22.45
C TYR A 647 11.16 -23.50 -22.35
N ARG A 648 10.66 -22.40 -21.77
CA ARG A 648 9.24 -22.20 -21.44
C ARG A 648 8.37 -22.01 -22.69
N THR A 649 8.88 -21.35 -23.72
CA THR A 649 8.15 -21.08 -24.96
C THR A 649 9.05 -21.18 -26.19
N GLN A 650 8.46 -21.63 -27.30
CA GLN A 650 9.09 -21.62 -28.61
C GLN A 650 8.56 -20.48 -29.51
N ASN A 651 7.66 -19.66 -29.01
CA ASN A 651 7.10 -18.53 -29.75
C ASN A 651 8.15 -17.43 -29.89
N ARG A 652 8.70 -17.32 -31.12
CA ARG A 652 9.78 -16.36 -31.46
C ARG A 652 9.37 -14.91 -31.21
N ASN A 653 8.11 -14.56 -31.49
CA ASN A 653 7.63 -13.19 -31.28
C ASN A 653 7.61 -12.83 -29.76
N LEU A 654 7.15 -13.75 -28.93
CA LEU A 654 7.16 -13.56 -27.49
C LEU A 654 8.58 -13.47 -26.92
N LEU A 655 9.48 -14.34 -27.38
CA LEU A 655 10.91 -14.29 -27.02
C LEU A 655 11.55 -12.96 -27.40
N THR A 656 11.23 -12.43 -28.60
CA THR A 656 11.70 -11.11 -29.03
C THR A 656 11.20 -9.99 -28.11
N VAL A 657 9.95 -10.05 -27.67
CA VAL A 657 9.40 -9.08 -26.71
C VAL A 657 10.15 -9.19 -25.39
N TRP A 658 10.33 -10.40 -24.85
CA TRP A 658 11.06 -10.61 -23.59
C TRP A 658 12.50 -10.07 -23.63
N GLU A 659 13.20 -10.31 -24.73
CA GLU A 659 14.58 -9.83 -24.92
C GLU A 659 14.63 -8.30 -24.99
N ARG A 660 13.72 -7.66 -25.73
CA ARG A 660 13.65 -6.20 -25.82
C ARG A 660 13.27 -5.55 -24.49
N VAL A 661 12.33 -6.15 -23.75
CA VAL A 661 12.01 -5.68 -22.39
C VAL A 661 13.22 -5.79 -21.48
N ARG A 662 13.92 -6.94 -21.50
CA ARG A 662 15.13 -7.17 -20.70
C ARG A 662 16.20 -6.11 -20.97
N ASN A 663 16.39 -5.74 -22.23
CA ASN A 663 17.44 -4.82 -22.66
C ASN A 663 17.02 -3.34 -22.65
N LEU A 664 15.81 -3.01 -22.17
CA LEU A 664 15.26 -1.64 -22.19
C LEU A 664 15.27 -1.02 -23.62
N ASP A 665 14.96 -1.82 -24.63
CA ASP A 665 14.95 -1.38 -26.01
C ASP A 665 13.79 -0.39 -26.26
N ILE A 666 14.10 0.81 -26.72
CA ILE A 666 13.12 1.86 -27.04
C ILE A 666 12.10 1.36 -28.09
N ALA A 667 12.50 0.45 -28.99
CA ALA A 667 11.62 -0.10 -30.02
C ALA A 667 10.71 -1.25 -29.56
N ILE A 668 10.49 -1.42 -28.25
CA ILE A 668 9.67 -2.50 -27.66
C ILE A 668 8.22 -2.47 -28.17
N LEU A 669 7.66 -1.30 -28.41
CA LEU A 669 6.26 -1.15 -28.85
C LEU A 669 6.02 -1.78 -30.23
N GLU A 670 7.01 -1.75 -31.11
CA GLU A 670 6.89 -2.27 -32.48
C GLU A 670 6.51 -3.78 -32.51
N PRO A 671 7.26 -4.70 -31.88
CA PRO A 671 6.90 -6.11 -31.87
C PRO A 671 5.60 -6.38 -31.06
N MET A 672 5.30 -5.60 -30.03
CA MET A 672 4.07 -5.76 -29.28
C MET A 672 2.84 -5.46 -30.15
N VAL A 673 2.85 -4.36 -30.89
CA VAL A 673 1.74 -3.97 -31.78
C VAL A 673 1.66 -4.91 -32.98
N LYS A 674 2.78 -5.22 -33.65
CA LYS A 674 2.82 -6.13 -34.81
C LYS A 674 2.32 -7.54 -34.48
N SER A 675 2.62 -8.03 -33.28
CA SER A 675 2.20 -9.36 -32.83
C SER A 675 0.84 -9.35 -32.12
N LYS A 676 0.15 -8.20 -32.07
CA LYS A 676 -1.12 -8.01 -31.39
C LYS A 676 -1.06 -8.35 -29.88
N TYR A 677 0.07 -8.12 -29.23
CA TYR A 677 0.22 -8.28 -27.79
C TYR A 677 -0.24 -7.04 -27.00
N SER A 678 -0.40 -5.91 -27.67
CA SER A 678 -0.96 -4.68 -27.10
C SER A 678 -2.16 -4.24 -27.93
N VAL A 679 -3.30 -4.04 -27.25
CA VAL A 679 -4.55 -3.55 -27.84
C VAL A 679 -5.12 -2.49 -26.90
N ARG A 680 -5.97 -1.61 -27.42
CA ARG A 680 -6.79 -0.78 -26.53
C ARG A 680 -7.71 -1.67 -25.70
N LEU A 681 -8.08 -1.21 -24.50
CA LEU A 681 -9.05 -1.91 -23.67
C LEU A 681 -10.38 -1.99 -24.42
N ASP A 682 -10.79 -3.21 -24.73
CA ASP A 682 -12.01 -3.52 -25.45
C ASP A 682 -12.72 -4.76 -24.88
N GLU A 683 -13.76 -5.20 -25.53
CA GLU A 683 -14.56 -6.37 -25.10
C GLU A 683 -13.74 -7.67 -24.99
N SER A 684 -12.55 -7.74 -25.57
CA SER A 684 -11.70 -8.93 -25.49
C SER A 684 -11.23 -9.26 -24.07
N ILE A 685 -11.33 -8.31 -23.15
CA ILE A 685 -11.06 -8.57 -21.73
C ILE A 685 -11.98 -9.65 -21.15
N PHE A 686 -13.20 -9.79 -21.67
CA PHE A 686 -14.18 -10.78 -21.23
C PHE A 686 -14.04 -12.14 -21.94
N SER A 687 -13.31 -12.21 -23.04
CA SER A 687 -13.11 -13.47 -23.75
C SER A 687 -11.99 -14.25 -23.07
N HIS A 688 -12.27 -15.50 -22.69
CA HIS A 688 -11.25 -16.42 -22.20
C HIS A 688 -10.65 -17.14 -23.38
N ALA A 689 -9.35 -16.96 -23.60
CA ALA A 689 -8.63 -17.66 -24.67
C ALA A 689 -8.32 -19.12 -24.30
N GLU A 690 -8.15 -19.39 -23.00
CA GLU A 690 -7.80 -20.71 -22.46
C GLU A 690 -8.42 -20.87 -21.05
N GLU A 691 -8.60 -22.11 -20.57
CA GLU A 691 -9.15 -22.39 -19.24
C GLU A 691 -8.30 -21.85 -18.07
N ASP A 692 -6.97 -21.74 -18.26
CA ASP A 692 -6.02 -21.21 -17.27
C ASP A 692 -5.53 -19.83 -17.71
N GLU A 693 -6.46 -18.86 -17.79
CA GLU A 693 -6.17 -17.46 -18.06
C GLU A 693 -6.33 -16.62 -16.81
N ILE A 694 -5.43 -15.65 -16.62
CA ILE A 694 -5.47 -14.67 -15.53
C ILE A 694 -5.34 -13.25 -16.06
N ILE A 695 -6.01 -12.31 -15.38
CA ILE A 695 -5.86 -10.89 -15.64
C ILE A 695 -4.97 -10.30 -14.53
N LEU A 696 -3.92 -9.61 -14.92
CA LEU A 696 -3.01 -8.92 -14.01
C LEU A 696 -3.29 -7.43 -14.03
N CYS A 697 -3.49 -6.86 -12.84
CA CYS A 697 -3.67 -5.44 -12.65
C CYS A 697 -2.56 -4.89 -11.75
N LEU A 698 -2.16 -3.65 -12.00
CA LEU A 698 -1.12 -2.97 -11.22
C LEU A 698 -1.70 -2.34 -9.95
N ASN A 699 -2.88 -1.75 -10.03
CA ASN A 699 -3.51 -1.03 -8.93
C ASN A 699 -4.54 -1.90 -8.21
N TYR A 700 -4.70 -1.67 -6.89
CA TYR A 700 -5.81 -2.25 -6.11
C TYR A 700 -7.06 -1.41 -6.21
N ASP A 701 -6.92 -0.11 -6.22
CA ASP A 701 -7.96 0.90 -6.16
C ASP A 701 -8.14 1.56 -7.54
N GLY A 702 -9.21 2.30 -7.73
CA GLY A 702 -9.56 2.94 -8.98
C GLY A 702 -10.49 2.12 -9.87
N LEU A 703 -11.00 2.75 -10.91
CA LEU A 703 -11.94 2.12 -11.85
C LEU A 703 -11.36 0.86 -12.51
N TYR A 704 -10.08 0.88 -12.82
CA TYR A 704 -9.33 -0.26 -13.38
C TYR A 704 -8.50 -1.01 -12.34
N GLY A 705 -8.76 -0.78 -11.04
CA GLY A 705 -8.14 -1.52 -9.96
C GLY A 705 -8.65 -2.94 -9.83
N ILE A 706 -7.86 -3.82 -9.21
CA ILE A 706 -8.16 -5.26 -9.09
C ILE A 706 -9.54 -5.51 -8.51
N ASN A 707 -9.91 -4.78 -7.47
CA ASN A 707 -11.17 -5.02 -6.76
C ASN A 707 -12.38 -4.67 -7.64
N ASN A 708 -12.29 -3.60 -8.42
CA ASN A 708 -13.36 -3.18 -9.33
C ASN A 708 -13.42 -4.08 -10.57
N ILE A 709 -12.27 -4.42 -11.15
CA ILE A 709 -12.21 -5.37 -12.29
C ILE A 709 -12.76 -6.75 -11.89
N ASN A 710 -12.44 -7.25 -10.71
CA ASN A 710 -13.00 -8.51 -10.23
C ASN A 710 -14.54 -8.45 -10.16
N ARG A 711 -15.13 -7.39 -9.64
CA ARG A 711 -16.57 -7.18 -9.62
C ARG A 711 -17.17 -7.12 -11.02
N PHE A 712 -16.51 -6.43 -11.92
CA PHE A 712 -16.95 -6.31 -13.30
C PHE A 712 -16.93 -7.65 -14.04
N LEU A 713 -15.83 -8.40 -13.92
CA LEU A 713 -15.69 -9.72 -14.55
C LEU A 713 -16.64 -10.75 -13.92
N GLN A 714 -16.89 -10.65 -12.62
CA GLN A 714 -17.86 -11.49 -11.92
C GLN A 714 -19.29 -11.36 -12.51
N ASN A 715 -19.64 -10.24 -13.16
CA ASN A 715 -20.93 -10.08 -13.84
C ASN A 715 -21.08 -11.05 -15.02
N SER A 716 -19.99 -11.55 -15.60
CA SER A 716 -20.05 -12.58 -16.65
C SER A 716 -20.42 -13.96 -16.11
N ASN A 717 -20.30 -14.21 -14.82
CA ASN A 717 -20.76 -15.43 -14.17
C ASN A 717 -22.29 -15.36 -13.98
N PRO A 718 -23.08 -16.27 -14.61
CA PRO A 718 -24.53 -16.22 -14.58
C PRO A 718 -25.14 -16.69 -13.25
N SER A 719 -24.36 -17.29 -12.34
CA SER A 719 -24.84 -17.76 -11.06
C SER A 719 -25.41 -16.62 -10.20
N PRO A 720 -26.45 -16.88 -9.40
CA PRO A 720 -27.03 -15.86 -8.53
C PRO A 720 -25.98 -15.32 -7.55
N ALA A 721 -25.96 -14.01 -7.39
CA ALA A 721 -25.06 -13.33 -6.48
C ALA A 721 -25.55 -13.42 -5.03
N ILE A 722 -24.69 -13.78 -4.12
CA ILE A 722 -24.95 -13.81 -2.67
C ILE A 722 -24.10 -12.70 -2.02
N GLN A 723 -24.77 -11.78 -1.33
CA GLN A 723 -24.14 -10.69 -0.63
C GLN A 723 -23.85 -11.07 0.83
N TRP A 724 -22.62 -10.86 1.27
CA TRP A 724 -22.21 -11.02 2.66
C TRP A 724 -21.36 -9.82 3.08
N GLY A 725 -21.90 -8.99 3.96
CA GLY A 725 -21.32 -7.67 4.26
C GLY A 725 -21.24 -6.82 2.98
N ILE A 726 -20.05 -6.33 2.66
CA ILE A 726 -19.76 -5.59 1.42
C ILE A 726 -19.29 -6.50 0.27
N GLY A 727 -19.04 -7.77 0.56
CA GLY A 727 -18.60 -8.78 -0.42
C GLY A 727 -19.75 -9.35 -1.25
N LEU A 728 -19.45 -9.73 -2.47
CA LEU A 728 -20.38 -10.40 -3.40
C LEU A 728 -19.73 -11.69 -3.88
N TYR A 729 -20.45 -12.81 -3.77
CA TYR A 729 -19.94 -14.14 -4.09
C TYR A 729 -20.93 -14.91 -4.99
N LYS A 730 -20.40 -15.67 -5.93
CA LYS A 730 -21.18 -16.53 -6.82
C LYS A 730 -20.57 -17.93 -6.89
N VAL A 731 -21.40 -18.93 -7.01
CA VAL A 731 -20.93 -20.28 -7.33
C VAL A 731 -20.20 -20.26 -8.67
N GLY A 732 -19.05 -20.91 -8.75
CA GLY A 732 -18.18 -20.90 -9.93
C GLY A 732 -17.13 -19.79 -9.94
N ASP A 733 -17.16 -18.84 -9.01
CA ASP A 733 -16.11 -17.81 -8.91
C ASP A 733 -14.75 -18.43 -8.60
N PRO A 734 -13.68 -18.05 -9.31
CA PRO A 734 -12.32 -18.36 -8.90
C PRO A 734 -11.97 -17.57 -7.66
N VAL A 735 -11.26 -18.20 -6.72
CA VAL A 735 -10.84 -17.57 -5.48
C VAL A 735 -9.35 -17.75 -5.24
N LEU A 736 -8.78 -16.80 -4.50
CA LEU A 736 -7.42 -16.83 -4.04
C LEU A 736 -7.42 -16.57 -2.53
N PHE A 737 -6.93 -17.54 -1.77
CA PHE A 737 -6.86 -17.40 -0.32
C PHE A 737 -5.93 -16.24 0.05
N ASN A 738 -6.36 -15.46 1.01
CA ASN A 738 -5.58 -14.40 1.61
C ASN A 738 -4.81 -14.99 2.80
N GLU A 739 -3.81 -14.24 3.27
CA GLU A 739 -3.07 -14.60 4.47
C GLU A 739 -4.05 -14.79 5.62
N SER A 740 -4.14 -16.01 6.09
CA SER A 740 -5.10 -16.41 7.10
C SER A 740 -4.40 -17.31 8.12
N ASP A 741 -4.29 -16.85 9.35
CA ASP A 741 -3.84 -17.66 10.48
C ASP A 741 -4.75 -18.88 10.70
N ARG A 742 -6.01 -18.81 10.19
CA ARG A 742 -7.05 -19.79 10.40
C ARG A 742 -6.73 -21.16 9.79
N PHE A 743 -6.17 -21.17 8.57
CA PHE A 743 -5.90 -22.39 7.81
C PHE A 743 -4.41 -22.64 7.56
N SER A 744 -3.55 -21.73 8.01
CA SER A 744 -2.10 -21.86 7.85
C SER A 744 -1.53 -22.95 8.78
N PRO A 745 -0.52 -23.74 8.36
CA PRO A 745 0.21 -23.64 7.08
C PRO A 745 -0.39 -24.49 5.95
N LEU A 746 -1.52 -25.16 6.13
CA LEU A 746 -2.05 -26.11 5.15
C LEU A 746 -2.64 -25.40 3.92
N ILE A 747 -3.46 -24.35 4.15
CA ILE A 747 -3.94 -23.46 3.12
C ILE A 747 -3.33 -22.08 3.43
N HIS A 748 -2.50 -21.61 2.54
CA HIS A 748 -1.71 -20.41 2.73
C HIS A 748 -2.08 -19.31 1.74
N ASN A 749 -1.48 -18.15 1.93
CA ASN A 749 -1.64 -17.02 1.02
C ASN A 749 -1.33 -17.42 -0.43
N ASN A 750 -2.21 -17.06 -1.35
CA ASN A 750 -2.20 -17.38 -2.78
C ASN A 750 -2.56 -18.85 -3.14
N SER A 751 -3.07 -19.67 -2.21
CA SER A 751 -3.72 -20.93 -2.59
C SER A 751 -4.93 -20.64 -3.44
N LYS A 752 -5.05 -21.34 -4.58
CA LYS A 752 -6.13 -21.15 -5.56
C LYS A 752 -7.29 -22.09 -5.23
N GLY A 753 -8.50 -21.69 -5.61
CA GLY A 753 -9.69 -22.52 -5.53
C GLY A 753 -10.82 -21.97 -6.37
N ARG A 754 -11.94 -22.65 -6.35
CA ARG A 754 -13.19 -22.27 -6.99
C ARG A 754 -14.37 -22.53 -6.06
N ILE A 755 -15.29 -21.62 -5.97
CA ILE A 755 -16.51 -21.80 -5.16
C ILE A 755 -17.41 -22.85 -5.82
N VAL A 756 -17.68 -23.94 -5.10
CA VAL A 756 -18.57 -25.03 -5.56
C VAL A 756 -19.98 -24.82 -5.03
N SER A 757 -20.10 -24.37 -3.78
CA SER A 757 -21.40 -24.17 -3.11
C SER A 757 -21.33 -23.01 -2.15
N ILE A 758 -22.46 -22.29 -1.99
CA ILE A 758 -22.64 -21.25 -0.99
C ILE A 758 -23.98 -21.47 -0.30
N THR A 759 -24.00 -21.54 1.03
CA THR A 759 -25.23 -21.62 1.82
C THR A 759 -25.23 -20.52 2.86
N THR A 760 -26.37 -19.83 3.03
CA THR A 760 -26.50 -18.73 3.99
C THR A 760 -27.48 -19.10 5.10
N GLU A 761 -27.10 -18.81 6.32
CA GLU A 761 -27.92 -18.83 7.53
C GLU A 761 -28.03 -17.41 8.09
N GLU A 762 -28.83 -17.20 9.12
CA GLU A 762 -29.04 -15.86 9.71
C GLU A 762 -27.72 -15.19 10.19
N LEU A 763 -26.83 -15.99 10.79
CA LEU A 763 -25.57 -15.52 11.39
C LEU A 763 -24.32 -16.08 10.74
N LYS A 764 -24.44 -16.93 9.72
CA LYS A 764 -23.31 -17.61 9.08
C LYS A 764 -23.49 -17.72 7.58
N ILE A 765 -22.38 -17.66 6.86
CA ILE A 765 -22.28 -18.09 5.47
C ILE A 765 -21.34 -19.27 5.39
N TRP A 766 -21.72 -20.29 4.65
CA TRP A 766 -20.94 -21.48 4.39
C TRP A 766 -20.43 -21.49 2.97
N PHE A 767 -19.13 -21.80 2.84
CA PHE A 767 -18.50 -21.98 1.53
C PHE A 767 -18.00 -23.40 1.38
N GLU A 768 -18.26 -24.01 0.24
CA GLU A 768 -17.56 -25.20 -0.23
C GLU A 768 -16.66 -24.78 -1.39
N ILE A 769 -15.33 -25.03 -1.23
CA ILE A 769 -14.32 -24.59 -2.19
C ILE A 769 -13.50 -25.77 -2.64
N GLU A 770 -13.47 -26.02 -3.96
CA GLU A 770 -12.51 -26.90 -4.59
C GLU A 770 -11.17 -26.18 -4.66
N LEU A 771 -10.15 -26.78 -4.04
CA LEU A 771 -8.77 -26.30 -4.09
C LEU A 771 -8.08 -26.78 -5.38
N ASP A 772 -6.95 -26.18 -5.75
CA ASP A 772 -6.12 -26.65 -6.87
C ASP A 772 -5.12 -27.75 -6.47
N CYS A 773 -5.29 -28.33 -5.31
CA CYS A 773 -4.44 -29.40 -4.76
C CYS A 773 -5.24 -30.41 -3.93
N ALA A 774 -4.67 -31.59 -3.74
CA ALA A 774 -5.20 -32.61 -2.83
C ALA A 774 -4.60 -32.42 -1.44
N ILE A 775 -5.45 -32.44 -0.40
CA ILE A 775 -5.09 -32.42 1.01
C ILE A 775 -5.37 -33.81 1.60
N ASN A 776 -4.44 -34.32 2.39
CA ASN A 776 -4.62 -35.58 3.09
C ASN A 776 -5.50 -35.38 4.34
N GLU A 777 -6.38 -36.33 4.64
CA GLU A 777 -7.24 -36.31 5.83
C GLU A 777 -6.45 -36.17 7.15
N LEU A 778 -5.29 -36.79 7.24
CA LEU A 778 -4.43 -36.70 8.43
C LEU A 778 -3.85 -35.27 8.60
N ASP A 779 -3.53 -34.62 7.50
CA ASP A 779 -2.99 -33.26 7.51
C ASP A 779 -4.10 -32.23 7.79
N ALA A 780 -5.34 -32.52 7.43
CA ALA A 780 -6.50 -31.65 7.66
C ALA A 780 -7.01 -31.68 9.11
N TRP A 781 -6.59 -32.67 9.89
CA TRP A 781 -7.08 -32.85 11.26
C TRP A 781 -6.66 -31.70 12.19
N GLY A 782 -7.64 -31.09 12.84
CA GLY A 782 -7.43 -29.99 13.79
C GLY A 782 -7.53 -28.58 13.19
N TYR A 783 -7.82 -28.46 11.89
CA TYR A 783 -8.13 -27.17 11.26
C TYR A 783 -9.63 -26.87 11.28
N ASP A 784 -9.98 -25.59 11.19
CA ASP A 784 -11.35 -25.07 11.23
C ASP A 784 -12.03 -25.14 9.84
N PHE A 785 -11.96 -26.31 9.20
CA PHE A 785 -12.70 -26.67 8.01
C PHE A 785 -12.96 -28.19 7.97
N GLU A 786 -14.00 -28.57 7.25
CA GLU A 786 -14.32 -29.96 6.96
C GLU A 786 -13.77 -30.32 5.57
N LEU A 787 -13.04 -31.46 5.50
CA LEU A 787 -12.68 -32.03 4.20
C LEU A 787 -13.89 -32.83 3.70
N MET A 788 -14.41 -32.43 2.54
CA MET A 788 -15.56 -33.06 1.90
C MET A 788 -15.10 -34.19 0.96
N ASP A 789 -15.58 -34.22 -0.24
CA ASP A 789 -15.20 -35.19 -1.25
C ASP A 789 -14.00 -34.71 -2.09
N VAL A 790 -13.46 -35.59 -2.91
CA VAL A 790 -12.46 -35.28 -3.91
C VAL A 790 -13.18 -35.01 -5.23
N SER A 791 -12.87 -33.91 -5.89
CA SER A 791 -13.47 -33.59 -7.19
C SER A 791 -13.08 -34.58 -8.29
N GLU A 792 -13.77 -34.54 -9.43
CA GLU A 792 -13.42 -35.36 -10.62
C GLU A 792 -11.97 -35.12 -11.09
N SER A 793 -11.42 -33.95 -10.81
CA SER A 793 -10.02 -33.57 -11.10
C SER A 793 -9.01 -34.13 -10.07
N GLY A 794 -9.46 -34.78 -9.01
CA GLY A 794 -8.63 -35.29 -7.94
C GLY A 794 -8.25 -34.23 -6.88
N ASN A 795 -8.86 -33.06 -6.92
CA ASN A 795 -8.62 -31.96 -5.97
C ASN A 795 -9.52 -32.08 -4.74
N SER A 796 -9.07 -31.57 -3.61
CA SER A 796 -9.86 -31.58 -2.38
C SER A 796 -10.90 -30.46 -2.36
N ILE A 797 -12.09 -30.81 -1.85
CA ILE A 797 -13.15 -29.84 -1.55
C ILE A 797 -13.18 -29.63 -0.04
N ILE A 798 -13.09 -28.39 0.39
CA ILE A 798 -13.16 -27.99 1.81
C ILE A 798 -14.45 -27.21 2.05
N LYS A 799 -15.00 -27.37 3.26
CA LYS A 799 -16.17 -26.66 3.74
C LYS A 799 -15.86 -25.93 5.03
N PHE A 800 -16.19 -24.65 5.09
CA PHE A 800 -16.04 -23.83 6.30
C PHE A 800 -17.10 -22.73 6.36
N SER A 801 -17.32 -22.19 7.55
CA SER A 801 -18.26 -21.08 7.75
C SER A 801 -17.53 -19.78 8.04
N VAL A 802 -18.19 -18.67 7.72
CA VAL A 802 -17.79 -17.31 8.14
C VAL A 802 -18.97 -16.70 8.91
N ASP A 803 -18.68 -16.28 10.15
CA ASP A 803 -19.69 -15.69 11.01
C ASP A 803 -19.96 -14.23 10.62
N LYS A 804 -21.22 -13.83 10.78
CA LYS A 804 -21.60 -12.43 10.61
C LYS A 804 -20.96 -11.61 11.70
N TYR A 805 -20.34 -10.51 11.32
CA TYR A 805 -19.78 -9.57 12.28
C TYR A 805 -20.90 -9.05 13.21
N ARG A 806 -20.78 -9.30 14.50
CA ARG A 806 -21.86 -9.04 15.46
C ARG A 806 -22.05 -7.55 15.73
N SER A 807 -20.96 -6.82 15.93
CA SER A 807 -20.97 -5.38 16.18
C SER A 807 -19.60 -4.78 15.91
N THR A 808 -19.57 -3.63 15.23
CA THR A 808 -18.36 -2.81 15.09
C THR A 808 -18.07 -1.98 16.34
N ASP A 809 -18.89 -2.06 17.39
CA ASP A 809 -18.68 -1.36 18.66
C ASP A 809 -17.60 -2.04 19.49
N GLU A 810 -17.50 -3.36 19.41
CA GLU A 810 -16.59 -4.18 20.19
C GLU A 810 -15.24 -4.39 19.52
N ASP A 811 -14.23 -4.69 20.33
CA ASP A 811 -12.89 -5.05 19.88
C ASP A 811 -12.85 -6.56 19.58
N ASP A 812 -13.38 -6.92 18.43
CA ASP A 812 -13.49 -8.31 18.00
C ASP A 812 -12.40 -8.65 16.98
N ASP A 813 -11.45 -9.51 17.39
CA ASP A 813 -10.32 -9.96 16.58
C ASP A 813 -10.50 -11.41 16.07
N TYR A 814 -11.72 -11.96 16.08
CA TYR A 814 -11.96 -13.33 15.64
C TYR A 814 -11.73 -13.48 14.12
N SER A 815 -10.94 -14.49 13.76
CA SER A 815 -10.60 -14.80 12.37
C SER A 815 -11.76 -15.40 11.58
N ASP A 816 -12.78 -15.92 12.24
CA ASP A 816 -13.97 -16.55 11.68
C ASP A 816 -15.03 -15.56 11.17
N THR A 817 -14.85 -14.25 11.42
CA THR A 817 -15.73 -13.19 10.93
C THR A 817 -15.28 -12.58 9.59
N VAL A 818 -14.12 -12.99 9.06
CA VAL A 818 -13.57 -12.50 7.79
C VAL A 818 -13.51 -13.63 6.78
N VAL A 819 -13.98 -13.36 5.55
CA VAL A 819 -13.85 -14.31 4.45
C VAL A 819 -12.36 -14.47 4.12
N PRO A 820 -11.80 -15.69 4.22
CA PRO A 820 -10.34 -15.90 4.13
C PRO A 820 -9.80 -15.90 2.69
N PHE A 821 -10.59 -15.49 1.72
CA PHE A 821 -10.21 -15.45 0.30
C PHE A 821 -10.80 -14.22 -0.39
N GLN A 822 -10.26 -13.90 -1.55
CA GLN A 822 -10.82 -12.92 -2.48
C GLN A 822 -11.29 -13.61 -3.76
N VAL A 823 -12.28 -13.05 -4.43
CA VAL A 823 -12.64 -13.41 -5.81
C VAL A 823 -11.48 -12.99 -6.72
N ALA A 824 -11.05 -13.87 -7.61
CA ALA A 824 -9.76 -13.76 -8.29
C ALA A 824 -9.84 -13.97 -9.81
N TYR A 825 -10.74 -13.27 -10.49
CA TYR A 825 -10.69 -13.13 -11.97
C TYR A 825 -9.46 -12.30 -12.38
N ALA A 826 -9.09 -11.32 -11.56
CA ALA A 826 -7.88 -10.53 -11.69
C ALA A 826 -7.08 -10.53 -10.38
N VAL A 827 -5.75 -10.48 -10.48
CA VAL A 827 -4.84 -10.45 -9.33
C VAL A 827 -3.74 -9.43 -9.52
N SER A 828 -3.05 -9.05 -8.43
CA SER A 828 -1.88 -8.21 -8.53
C SER A 828 -0.68 -8.98 -9.04
N ILE A 829 0.26 -8.26 -9.64
CA ILE A 829 1.52 -8.84 -10.10
C ILE A 829 2.31 -9.51 -8.97
N HIS A 830 2.31 -8.92 -7.77
CA HIS A 830 2.97 -9.49 -6.60
C HIS A 830 2.35 -10.84 -6.19
N LYS A 831 1.02 -10.96 -6.27
CA LYS A 831 0.33 -12.23 -6.00
C LYS A 831 0.54 -13.28 -7.08
N ALA A 832 0.79 -12.86 -8.31
CA ALA A 832 1.11 -13.76 -9.40
C ALA A 832 2.55 -14.29 -9.37
N GLN A 833 3.42 -13.76 -8.48
CA GLN A 833 4.78 -14.31 -8.31
C GLN A 833 4.75 -15.77 -7.87
N GLY A 834 5.62 -16.59 -8.45
CA GLY A 834 5.64 -18.03 -8.22
C GLY A 834 4.50 -18.82 -8.89
N LEU A 835 3.50 -18.14 -9.48
CA LEU A 835 2.41 -18.77 -10.22
C LEU A 835 2.71 -18.74 -11.72
N GLU A 836 2.20 -19.74 -12.43
CA GLU A 836 2.33 -19.90 -13.89
C GLU A 836 0.93 -20.02 -14.50
N TYR A 837 0.69 -19.41 -15.65
CA TYR A 837 -0.58 -19.39 -16.36
C TYR A 837 -0.37 -19.61 -17.86
N ARG A 838 -1.32 -20.29 -18.53
CA ARG A 838 -1.27 -20.51 -19.99
C ARG A 838 -1.55 -19.24 -20.78
N SER A 839 -2.43 -18.38 -20.27
CA SER A 839 -2.71 -17.08 -20.86
C SER A 839 -2.71 -15.98 -19.81
N VAL A 840 -2.18 -14.83 -20.14
CA VAL A 840 -2.11 -13.66 -19.24
C VAL A 840 -2.54 -12.43 -19.99
N LYS A 841 -3.51 -11.71 -19.46
CA LYS A 841 -3.87 -10.35 -19.87
C LYS A 841 -3.35 -9.37 -18.85
N ILE A 842 -2.84 -8.24 -19.28
CA ILE A 842 -2.28 -7.20 -18.39
C ILE A 842 -3.06 -5.91 -18.64
N VAL A 843 -3.67 -5.37 -17.60
CA VAL A 843 -4.34 -4.08 -17.64
C VAL A 843 -3.34 -3.00 -17.22
N ILE A 844 -3.01 -2.10 -18.14
CA ILE A 844 -2.13 -0.95 -17.91
C ILE A 844 -2.97 0.30 -18.14
N THR A 845 -2.94 1.21 -17.18
CA THR A 845 -3.66 2.49 -17.23
C THR A 845 -2.69 3.64 -17.02
N ASN A 846 -3.07 4.84 -17.44
CA ASN A 846 -2.28 6.06 -17.19
C ASN A 846 -2.29 6.42 -15.70
N GLU A 847 -3.32 6.01 -14.96
CA GLU A 847 -3.44 6.22 -13.52
C GLU A 847 -2.80 5.08 -12.72
N THR A 848 -1.52 4.87 -12.84
CA THR A 848 -0.82 3.91 -11.99
C THR A 848 -0.25 4.63 -10.77
N GLU A 849 -0.68 4.24 -9.58
CA GLU A 849 -0.08 4.71 -8.32
C GLU A 849 1.30 4.10 -8.09
N GLU A 850 1.49 2.88 -8.57
CA GLU A 850 2.79 2.23 -8.59
C GLU A 850 3.48 2.58 -9.91
N ARG A 851 4.67 3.16 -9.83
CA ARG A 851 5.50 3.38 -11.02
C ARG A 851 5.70 2.04 -11.71
N ILE A 852 5.38 1.96 -13.00
CA ILE A 852 5.73 0.80 -13.82
C ILE A 852 7.24 0.79 -14.02
N THR A 853 7.96 0.17 -13.09
CA THR A 853 9.39 -0.01 -13.23
C THR A 853 9.69 -1.05 -14.32
N HIS A 854 10.91 -1.03 -14.82
CA HIS A 854 11.39 -2.05 -15.74
C HIS A 854 11.17 -3.47 -15.20
N ASN A 855 11.45 -3.70 -13.93
CA ASN A 855 11.33 -5.01 -13.28
C ASN A 855 9.87 -5.46 -13.17
N ILE A 856 8.94 -4.53 -12.89
CA ILE A 856 7.50 -4.81 -12.91
C ILE A 856 7.05 -5.24 -14.30
N PHE A 857 7.39 -4.45 -15.34
CA PHE A 857 6.98 -4.75 -16.71
C PHE A 857 7.61 -6.05 -17.23
N TYR A 858 8.88 -6.27 -16.96
CA TYR A 858 9.58 -7.52 -17.30
C TYR A 858 8.91 -8.74 -16.65
N THR A 859 8.59 -8.66 -15.37
CA THR A 859 7.90 -9.74 -14.65
C THR A 859 6.50 -10.04 -15.22
N LEU A 860 5.76 -8.98 -15.59
CA LEU A 860 4.44 -9.12 -16.20
C LEU A 860 4.47 -9.93 -17.50
N VAL A 861 5.33 -9.54 -18.43
CA VAL A 861 5.38 -10.18 -19.76
C VAL A 861 5.90 -11.61 -19.72
N GLN A 862 6.56 -12.01 -18.64
CA GLN A 862 7.09 -13.38 -18.47
C GLN A 862 6.13 -14.37 -17.81
N LYS A 863 4.93 -13.93 -17.36
CA LYS A 863 3.96 -14.83 -16.69
C LYS A 863 3.25 -15.79 -17.64
N LYS A 864 3.29 -15.53 -18.93
CA LYS A 864 2.73 -16.45 -19.94
C LYS A 864 3.66 -17.65 -20.14
N ILE A 865 3.10 -18.88 -20.08
CA ILE A 865 3.81 -20.14 -20.37
C ILE A 865 3.93 -20.35 -21.86
#